data_8517419843455c21da269503d0ef904f
#
_entry.id   8517419843455c21da269503d0ef904f
#
_cell.length_a   1.000
_cell.length_b   1.000
_cell.length_c   1.000
_cell.angle_alpha   90.00
_cell.angle_beta   90.00
_cell.angle_gamma   90.00
#
_symmetry.space_group_name_H-M   'P 1'
#
loop_
_entity.id
_entity.type
_entity.pdbx_description
1 polymer ?
#
loop_
_entity_poly.entity_id
_entity_poly.type
_entity_poly.pdbx_seq_one_letter_code
_entity_poly.pdbx_strand_id
1 'polypeptide(L)'
;MAYNASLFDVNRILKSQQLIEDGIQLESSLLQICINVIFSFTVLLIFCIIRPKYPVIYESKRTLCKSETQRPDALGKGWFSWIKPTFNIKDDTLIQYSRLDAFTFIYFVRMLKRLIIIMTIGSMAILLPVNIVTALNTGDWPPASILGFITTPSFYTSDQSDKSKIWYWCPTIAIWLYSILIVGHMIMASKSFLRLRKKYHTMLTKDSHRIEDAVSRTLLLYVNEPSKTTIERDKIKCLVHQFSNTPSQRIATGSYNQHLTYLVQKYTSIVNKLEKSLVAYLSKAKKDQNDDGAAEELDTFKRPIIKLGWWHQIKVDAIDYYTDQALTLSQSIKRNRNQLQNADHLFAIYADTYSAHQAYVSLLNKTTEQHALIQKVALAPHPKDIIWKNMTLDHDTRKLKRLFGHGLFLSSIFLASFPIAIVASLSNLINILRFFHKTRRTIANNRVILGVIQSYFTPWFMFFLFLISISLLRYITQQQGYRTKSMLEQKTLIRVFAFFVIDYLFIFTVFGVLIGILGQMTIMARLLHRERTTMLSRYVFQMGKNIIGICIHWINYICINCVGLAFQLLRPLALIKDKQDVSDFDFTKNYAMVLSIFVATLFSSAIVPIILPFALFYFGFATMVFKYELMYVYTVKVDTYGKTWPVLYCIILCSVIAFQLMMILVLSLKGALFQVYSLIPLPLLTCFPLVLHGKYLYRKIHPLQLELNNDDNDSTEPKETNNPTPNDDRSARWIEKIYRDPVIRRPLIKPCIPEEYRLLIPQVYKHHRQHQLILKELFQMKSRKKSSRTNTINTTRKSKEEESERVYYVDPIDSYYDGPSSSSNSTEPSAPDLEMILAESPLPAYVSPKEQTL
;
A
#
# COMPACT_ATOMS: atom_id res chain seq x y z
N MET A 1 57.24 21.93 27.67
CA MET A 1 57.51 21.19 26.46
C MET A 1 57.06 19.73 26.47
N ALA A 2 57.30 18.97 27.52
CA ALA A 2 56.84 17.56 27.58
C ALA A 2 55.29 17.37 27.55
N TYR A 3 54.54 18.34 28.01
CA TYR A 3 53.09 18.31 28.03
C TYR A 3 52.46 18.41 26.59
N ASN A 4 53.06 19.27 25.76
CA ASN A 4 52.61 19.40 24.34
C ASN A 4 53.04 18.19 23.51
N ALA A 5 54.14 17.51 23.82
CA ALA A 5 54.54 16.28 23.15
C ALA A 5 53.59 15.12 23.43
N SER A 6 53.13 14.94 24.68
CA SER A 6 52.18 13.87 25.03
C SER A 6 50.78 14.08 24.40
N LEU A 7 50.31 15.32 24.29
CA LEU A 7 49.05 15.68 23.65
C LEU A 7 49.12 15.50 22.14
N PHE A 8 50.29 15.78 21.53
CA PHE A 8 50.54 15.56 20.12
C PHE A 8 50.55 14.06 19.78
N ASP A 9 51.13 13.22 20.62
CA ASP A 9 51.16 11.78 20.46
C ASP A 9 49.78 11.15 20.61
N VAL A 10 48.97 11.63 21.57
CA VAL A 10 47.58 11.17 21.75
C VAL A 10 46.73 11.49 20.52
N ASN A 11 46.80 12.72 20.01
CA ASN A 11 46.07 13.11 18.82
C ASN A 11 46.55 12.31 17.58
N ARG A 12 47.81 11.98 17.48
CA ARG A 12 48.34 11.15 16.40
C ARG A 12 47.87 9.70 16.48
N ILE A 13 47.78 9.12 17.67
CA ILE A 13 47.23 7.78 17.91
C ILE A 13 45.75 7.75 17.60
N LEU A 14 44.96 8.72 18.06
CA LEU A 14 43.55 8.84 17.78
C LEU A 14 43.27 8.99 16.26
N LYS A 15 44.09 9.84 15.59
CA LYS A 15 44.00 10.05 14.14
C LYS A 15 44.32 8.75 13.40
N SER A 16 45.39 8.05 13.74
CA SER A 16 45.80 6.78 13.12
C SER A 16 44.73 5.67 13.32
N GLN A 17 44.08 5.63 14.47
CA GLN A 17 43.01 4.65 14.73
C GLN A 17 41.72 4.97 13.93
N GLN A 18 41.35 6.22 13.81
CA GLN A 18 40.23 6.64 12.96
C GLN A 18 40.46 6.32 11.49
N LEU A 19 41.68 6.55 11.00
CA LEU A 19 42.08 6.21 9.64
C LEU A 19 41.90 4.73 9.33
N ILE A 20 42.18 3.86 10.28
CA ILE A 20 41.96 2.41 10.14
C ILE A 20 40.46 2.08 10.11
N GLU A 21 39.64 2.75 10.93
CA GLU A 21 38.21 2.52 10.98
C GLU A 21 37.52 2.96 9.70
N ASP A 22 37.80 4.16 9.25
CA ASP A 22 37.27 4.74 8.02
C ASP A 22 37.65 3.87 6.80
N GLY A 23 38.89 3.34 6.78
CA GLY A 23 39.32 2.40 5.76
C GLY A 23 38.55 1.09 5.76
N ILE A 24 38.31 0.47 6.93
CA ILE A 24 37.53 -0.78 7.03
C ILE A 24 36.07 -0.55 6.63
N GLN A 25 35.49 0.53 7.07
CA GLN A 25 34.10 0.86 6.76
C GLN A 25 33.90 1.15 5.27
N LEU A 26 34.87 1.79 4.63
CA LEU A 26 34.85 2.05 3.18
C LEU A 26 34.96 0.77 2.37
N GLU A 27 35.99 -0.04 2.62
CA GLU A 27 36.21 -1.30 1.90
C GLU A 27 35.01 -2.23 2.00
N SER A 28 34.45 -2.38 3.21
CA SER A 28 33.27 -3.23 3.43
C SER A 28 31.99 -2.66 2.81
N SER A 29 31.82 -1.33 2.78
CA SER A 29 30.68 -0.68 2.13
C SER A 29 30.75 -0.79 0.61
N LEU A 30 31.92 -0.63 0.01
CA LEU A 30 32.10 -0.82 -1.43
C LEU A 30 31.87 -2.27 -1.83
N LEU A 31 32.39 -3.23 -1.06
CA LEU A 31 32.13 -4.66 -1.28
C LEU A 31 30.62 -4.95 -1.22
N GLN A 32 29.92 -4.39 -0.26
CA GLN A 32 28.47 -4.55 -0.14
C GLN A 32 27.72 -3.95 -1.34
N ILE A 33 28.08 -2.77 -1.80
CA ILE A 33 27.49 -2.16 -2.99
C ILE A 33 27.66 -3.09 -4.19
N CYS A 34 28.89 -3.60 -4.42
CA CYS A 34 29.16 -4.55 -5.50
C CYS A 34 28.30 -5.81 -5.39
N ILE A 35 28.23 -6.42 -4.20
CA ILE A 35 27.40 -7.61 -3.95
C ILE A 35 25.92 -7.32 -4.23
N ASN A 36 25.39 -6.20 -3.75
CA ASN A 36 23.99 -5.82 -3.96
C ASN A 36 23.68 -5.54 -5.43
N VAL A 37 24.60 -4.93 -6.18
CA VAL A 37 24.45 -4.68 -7.63
C VAL A 37 24.44 -6.01 -8.39
N ILE A 38 25.39 -6.91 -8.12
CA ILE A 38 25.46 -8.23 -8.75
C ILE A 38 24.19 -9.03 -8.44
N PHE A 39 23.76 -9.01 -7.18
CA PHE A 39 22.56 -9.73 -6.74
C PHE A 39 21.29 -9.19 -7.39
N SER A 40 21.12 -7.85 -7.44
CA SER A 40 20.02 -7.20 -8.14
C SER A 40 19.97 -7.58 -9.61
N PHE A 41 21.13 -7.57 -10.26
CA PHE A 41 21.25 -7.94 -11.67
C PHE A 41 20.92 -9.42 -11.91
N THR A 42 21.39 -10.31 -11.03
CA THR A 42 21.08 -11.75 -11.10
C THR A 42 19.58 -12.00 -10.95
N VAL A 43 18.92 -11.38 -9.96
CA VAL A 43 17.46 -11.50 -9.77
C VAL A 43 16.69 -10.96 -10.98
N LEU A 44 17.17 -9.85 -11.57
CA LEU A 44 16.57 -9.29 -12.78
C LEU A 44 16.75 -10.21 -13.99
N LEU A 45 17.90 -10.85 -14.16
CA LEU A 45 18.13 -11.85 -15.21
C LEU A 45 17.21 -13.06 -15.03
N ILE A 46 17.08 -13.57 -13.81
CA ILE A 46 16.16 -14.67 -13.51
C ILE A 46 14.73 -14.29 -13.90
N PHE A 47 14.29 -13.07 -13.56
CA PHE A 47 12.99 -12.54 -14.01
C PHE A 47 12.87 -12.52 -15.53
N CYS A 48 13.87 -12.02 -16.26
CA CYS A 48 13.84 -11.94 -17.72
C CYS A 48 13.71 -13.32 -18.38
N ILE A 49 14.33 -14.37 -17.80
CA ILE A 49 14.27 -15.75 -18.29
C ILE A 49 12.93 -16.40 -17.97
N ILE A 50 12.39 -16.16 -16.77
CA ILE A 50 11.15 -16.81 -16.28
C ILE A 50 9.90 -16.16 -16.85
N ARG A 51 9.90 -14.83 -17.05
CA ARG A 51 8.76 -14.06 -17.53
C ARG A 51 8.05 -14.65 -18.75
N PRO A 52 8.73 -14.99 -19.86
CA PRO A 52 8.05 -15.52 -21.04
C PRO A 52 7.46 -16.94 -20.83
N LYS A 53 7.95 -17.68 -19.82
CA LYS A 53 7.47 -19.05 -19.51
C LYS A 53 6.17 -19.05 -18.71
N TYR A 54 5.93 -18.01 -17.88
CA TYR A 54 4.78 -17.94 -16.98
C TYR A 54 3.94 -16.66 -17.21
N PRO A 55 3.27 -16.50 -18.37
CA PRO A 55 2.50 -15.28 -18.68
C PRO A 55 1.32 -15.07 -17.73
N VAL A 56 0.73 -16.13 -17.17
CA VAL A 56 -0.37 -16.03 -16.19
C VAL A 56 0.04 -15.28 -14.94
N ILE A 57 1.31 -15.38 -14.52
CA ILE A 57 1.83 -14.70 -13.31
C ILE A 57 2.33 -13.30 -13.65
N TYR A 58 3.06 -13.15 -14.76
CA TYR A 58 3.77 -11.92 -15.11
C TYR A 58 2.99 -10.97 -16.04
N GLU A 59 1.97 -11.49 -16.74
CA GLU A 59 1.02 -10.74 -17.54
C GLU A 59 -0.43 -11.04 -17.10
N SER A 60 -0.63 -11.22 -15.78
CA SER A 60 -1.90 -11.66 -15.20
C SER A 60 -3.07 -10.74 -15.55
N LYS A 61 -2.85 -9.45 -15.69
CA LYS A 61 -3.87 -8.51 -16.12
C LYS A 61 -4.33 -8.75 -17.55
N ARG A 62 -3.41 -9.15 -18.43
CA ARG A 62 -3.73 -9.49 -19.82
C ARG A 62 -4.44 -10.83 -19.95
N THR A 63 -3.99 -11.85 -19.20
CA THR A 63 -4.51 -13.21 -19.31
C THR A 63 -5.83 -13.42 -18.59
N LEU A 64 -6.05 -12.71 -17.46
CA LEU A 64 -7.20 -12.91 -16.59
C LEU A 64 -8.27 -11.82 -16.68
N CYS A 65 -8.00 -10.67 -17.34
CA CYS A 65 -8.98 -9.59 -17.46
C CYS A 65 -9.97 -9.89 -18.59
N LYS A 66 -11.27 -9.89 -18.28
CA LYS A 66 -12.36 -10.13 -19.25
C LYS A 66 -12.61 -8.94 -20.18
N SER A 67 -12.43 -7.71 -19.67
CA SER A 67 -12.68 -6.50 -20.42
C SER A 67 -11.57 -6.27 -21.46
N GLU A 68 -11.90 -6.27 -22.72
CA GLU A 68 -10.96 -5.97 -23.81
C GLU A 68 -10.40 -4.55 -23.70
N THR A 69 -11.22 -3.60 -23.21
CA THR A 69 -10.82 -2.20 -23.03
C THR A 69 -9.74 -2.01 -21.95
N GLN A 70 -9.57 -2.97 -21.04
CA GLN A 70 -8.57 -2.93 -19.99
C GLN A 70 -7.40 -3.91 -20.21
N ARG A 71 -7.39 -4.61 -21.35
CA ARG A 71 -6.36 -5.59 -21.70
C ARG A 71 -5.17 -4.91 -22.39
N PRO A 72 -3.98 -4.86 -21.78
CA PRO A 72 -2.80 -4.29 -22.42
C PRO A 72 -2.29 -5.16 -23.57
N ASP A 73 -1.54 -4.54 -24.48
CA ASP A 73 -0.92 -5.22 -25.61
C ASP A 73 0.04 -6.32 -25.19
N ALA A 74 0.22 -7.33 -26.04
CA ALA A 74 1.11 -8.44 -25.76
C ALA A 74 2.58 -8.01 -25.73
N LEU A 75 3.31 -8.48 -24.70
CA LEU A 75 4.76 -8.34 -24.69
C LEU A 75 5.42 -9.43 -25.55
N GLY A 76 6.51 -9.09 -26.23
CA GLY A 76 7.28 -10.06 -27.00
C GLY A 76 7.86 -11.20 -26.14
N LYS A 77 8.10 -12.36 -26.74
CA LYS A 77 8.66 -13.55 -26.07
C LYS A 77 10.17 -13.43 -25.73
N GLY A 78 10.87 -12.42 -26.24
CA GLY A 78 12.29 -12.18 -25.97
C GLY A 78 12.55 -11.78 -24.50
N TRP A 79 13.73 -12.12 -23.96
CA TRP A 79 14.10 -11.85 -22.56
C TRP A 79 14.01 -10.37 -22.18
N PHE A 80 14.46 -9.46 -23.06
CA PHE A 80 14.46 -8.01 -22.84
C PHE A 80 13.32 -7.28 -23.58
N SER A 81 12.42 -7.99 -24.23
CA SER A 81 11.32 -7.41 -25.02
C SER A 81 10.32 -6.56 -24.21
N TRP A 82 10.32 -6.71 -22.88
CA TRP A 82 9.45 -5.94 -21.97
C TRP A 82 9.96 -4.53 -21.68
N ILE A 83 11.29 -4.26 -21.84
CA ILE A 83 11.92 -3.00 -21.45
C ILE A 83 11.42 -1.84 -22.31
N LYS A 84 11.54 -1.96 -23.65
CA LYS A 84 11.16 -0.89 -24.60
C LYS A 84 9.66 -0.53 -24.54
N PRO A 85 8.71 -1.48 -24.55
CA PRO A 85 7.29 -1.17 -24.39
C PRO A 85 7.01 -0.48 -23.04
N THR A 86 7.57 -0.98 -21.93
CA THR A 86 7.35 -0.41 -20.60
C THR A 86 7.88 1.03 -20.49
N PHE A 87 9.02 1.31 -21.10
CA PHE A 87 9.58 2.66 -21.11
C PHE A 87 8.71 3.64 -21.87
N ASN A 88 8.16 3.22 -23.02
CA ASN A 88 7.39 4.05 -23.93
C ASN A 88 5.89 4.19 -23.56
N ILE A 89 5.41 3.60 -22.47
CA ILE A 89 4.04 3.76 -22.00
C ILE A 89 3.71 5.25 -21.83
N LYS A 90 2.73 5.73 -22.62
CA LYS A 90 2.21 7.09 -22.52
C LYS A 90 1.32 7.25 -21.28
N ASP A 91 1.20 8.48 -20.81
CA ASP A 91 0.40 8.77 -19.60
C ASP A 91 -1.10 8.50 -19.79
N ASP A 92 -1.62 8.82 -20.98
CA ASP A 92 -3.04 8.58 -21.32
C ASP A 92 -3.35 7.08 -21.38
N THR A 93 -2.45 6.25 -21.90
CA THR A 93 -2.61 4.79 -21.91
C THR A 93 -2.56 4.20 -20.49
N LEU A 94 -1.69 4.73 -19.62
CA LEU A 94 -1.61 4.29 -18.23
C LEU A 94 -2.90 4.63 -17.46
N ILE A 95 -3.47 5.81 -17.69
CA ILE A 95 -4.75 6.24 -17.09
C ILE A 95 -5.89 5.33 -17.57
N GLN A 96 -5.96 5.04 -18.86
CA GLN A 96 -7.00 4.21 -19.46
C GLN A 96 -6.99 2.79 -18.89
N TYR A 97 -5.81 2.13 -18.84
CA TYR A 97 -5.69 0.74 -18.40
C TYR A 97 -5.61 0.55 -16.88
N SER A 98 -5.12 1.53 -16.12
CA SER A 98 -4.77 1.35 -14.71
C SER A 98 -5.43 2.33 -13.75
N ARG A 99 -6.31 3.23 -14.23
CA ARG A 99 -7.04 4.27 -13.46
C ARG A 99 -6.14 5.38 -12.91
N LEU A 100 -6.77 6.41 -12.28
CA LEU A 100 -6.09 7.62 -11.83
C LEU A 100 -5.11 7.37 -10.67
N ASP A 101 -5.43 6.49 -9.73
CA ASP A 101 -4.56 6.24 -8.57
C ASP A 101 -3.22 5.60 -8.97
N ALA A 102 -3.23 4.68 -9.94
CA ALA A 102 -1.99 4.11 -10.50
C ALA A 102 -1.15 5.18 -11.20
N PHE A 103 -1.81 6.03 -11.98
CA PHE A 103 -1.13 7.17 -12.60
C PHE A 103 -0.56 8.13 -11.55
N THR A 104 -1.33 8.47 -10.51
CA THR A 104 -0.90 9.35 -9.40
C THR A 104 0.36 8.82 -8.74
N PHE A 105 0.44 7.49 -8.52
CA PHE A 105 1.62 6.86 -7.96
C PHE A 105 2.85 7.00 -8.88
N ILE A 106 2.72 6.67 -10.15
CA ILE A 106 3.82 6.81 -11.13
C ILE A 106 4.22 8.29 -11.31
N TYR A 107 3.25 9.20 -11.35
CA TYR A 107 3.50 10.63 -11.42
C TYR A 107 4.31 11.12 -10.21
N PHE A 108 3.96 10.65 -9.01
CA PHE A 108 4.68 10.95 -7.79
C PHE A 108 6.14 10.44 -7.83
N VAL A 109 6.36 9.19 -8.23
CA VAL A 109 7.72 8.61 -8.36
C VAL A 109 8.54 9.37 -9.40
N ARG A 110 7.95 9.71 -10.54
CA ARG A 110 8.61 10.52 -11.59
C ARG A 110 8.93 11.95 -11.12
N MET A 111 8.03 12.53 -10.33
CA MET A 111 8.23 13.84 -9.73
C MET A 111 9.46 13.81 -8.80
N LEU A 112 9.54 12.85 -7.89
CA LEU A 112 10.70 12.67 -7.01
C LEU A 112 11.99 12.41 -7.81
N LYS A 113 11.93 11.60 -8.86
CA LYS A 113 13.07 11.38 -9.76
C LYS A 113 13.57 12.68 -10.38
N ARG A 114 12.69 13.53 -10.93
CA ARG A 114 13.09 14.84 -11.51
C ARG A 114 13.73 15.75 -10.47
N LEU A 115 13.17 15.78 -9.26
CA LEU A 115 13.70 16.55 -8.16
C LEU A 115 15.12 16.09 -7.80
N ILE A 116 15.34 14.79 -7.67
CA ILE A 116 16.66 14.22 -7.37
C ILE A 116 17.63 14.47 -8.51
N ILE A 117 17.24 14.45 -9.79
CA ILE A 117 18.10 14.82 -10.93
C ILE A 117 18.64 16.23 -10.73
N ILE A 118 17.78 17.21 -10.43
CA ILE A 118 18.20 18.60 -10.26
C ILE A 118 19.13 18.74 -9.04
N MET A 119 18.78 18.08 -7.92
CA MET A 119 19.64 18.06 -6.73
C MET A 119 20.99 17.40 -7.02
N THR A 120 21.02 16.31 -7.79
CA THR A 120 22.25 15.61 -8.14
C THR A 120 23.17 16.50 -8.99
N ILE A 121 22.62 17.15 -10.03
CA ILE A 121 23.42 18.04 -10.88
C ILE A 121 23.99 19.19 -10.06
N GLY A 122 23.17 19.87 -9.26
CA GLY A 122 23.61 20.98 -8.41
C GLY A 122 24.65 20.55 -7.37
N SER A 123 24.43 19.39 -6.74
CA SER A 123 25.34 18.84 -5.73
C SER A 123 26.68 18.40 -6.32
N MET A 124 26.68 17.72 -7.47
CA MET A 124 27.92 17.28 -8.14
C MET A 124 28.70 18.46 -8.71
N ALA A 125 28.03 19.52 -9.17
CA ALA A 125 28.67 20.69 -9.73
C ALA A 125 29.24 21.65 -8.66
N ILE A 126 28.62 21.78 -7.50
CA ILE A 126 28.97 22.77 -6.48
C ILE A 126 29.51 22.13 -5.21
N LEU A 127 28.76 21.24 -4.55
CA LEU A 127 29.17 20.70 -3.25
C LEU A 127 30.39 19.80 -3.37
N LEU A 128 30.43 18.93 -4.35
CA LEU A 128 31.56 17.98 -4.50
C LEU A 128 32.91 18.69 -4.77
N PRO A 129 33.03 19.63 -5.71
CA PRO A 129 34.25 20.38 -5.91
C PRO A 129 34.70 21.18 -4.68
N VAL A 130 33.74 21.82 -3.98
CA VAL A 130 34.04 22.56 -2.75
C VAL A 130 34.56 21.61 -1.66
N ASN A 131 33.97 20.43 -1.51
CA ASN A 131 34.43 19.42 -0.57
C ASN A 131 35.88 18.98 -0.89
N ILE A 132 36.19 18.77 -2.17
CA ILE A 132 37.52 18.40 -2.64
C ILE A 132 38.55 19.51 -2.32
N VAL A 133 38.22 20.76 -2.67
CA VAL A 133 39.14 21.91 -2.41
C VAL A 133 39.32 22.10 -0.91
N THR A 134 38.31 21.93 -0.11
CA THR A 134 38.42 22.03 1.35
C THR A 134 39.33 20.95 1.92
N ALA A 135 39.24 19.71 1.42
CA ALA A 135 40.10 18.61 1.83
C ALA A 135 41.58 18.88 1.49
N LEU A 136 41.85 19.44 0.31
CA LEU A 136 43.21 19.81 -0.11
C LEU A 136 43.79 20.92 0.75
N ASN A 137 43.00 21.95 1.09
CA ASN A 137 43.44 23.11 1.87
C ASN A 137 43.66 22.79 3.35
N THR A 138 42.98 21.77 3.91
CA THR A 138 43.13 21.41 5.33
C THR A 138 44.36 20.54 5.63
N GLY A 139 45.17 20.22 4.61
CA GLY A 139 46.43 19.45 4.75
C GLY A 139 46.26 17.98 5.09
N ASP A 140 45.02 17.44 5.03
CA ASP A 140 44.69 16.01 5.22
C ASP A 140 44.93 15.20 3.92
N TRP A 141 45.97 15.60 3.11
CA TRP A 141 46.34 14.89 1.89
C TRP A 141 47.58 14.01 2.11
N PRO A 142 47.60 12.73 1.67
CA PRO A 142 46.49 12.01 1.05
C PRO A 142 45.43 11.67 2.09
N PRO A 143 44.13 11.80 1.71
CA PRO A 143 43.06 11.44 2.63
C PRO A 143 43.15 9.94 2.96
N ALA A 144 42.98 9.64 4.21
CA ALA A 144 43.05 8.27 4.71
C ALA A 144 42.01 7.33 4.08
N SER A 145 40.94 7.90 3.52
CA SER A 145 39.95 7.17 2.76
C SER A 145 39.40 8.03 1.61
N ILE A 146 39.13 7.41 0.47
CA ILE A 146 38.43 8.01 -0.67
C ILE A 146 37.05 8.55 -0.23
N LEU A 147 36.45 7.93 0.74
CA LEU A 147 35.14 8.33 1.28
C LEU A 147 35.23 9.65 2.06
N GLY A 148 36.28 9.87 2.86
CA GLY A 148 36.55 11.14 3.51
C GLY A 148 36.74 12.29 2.53
N PHE A 149 37.22 11.99 1.33
CA PHE A 149 37.41 12.94 0.27
C PHE A 149 36.13 13.37 -0.44
N ILE A 150 35.16 12.44 -0.56
CA ILE A 150 33.87 12.63 -1.24
C ILE A 150 32.79 13.19 -0.29
N THR A 151 32.93 12.93 1.02
CA THR A 151 32.08 13.54 2.06
C THR A 151 32.49 14.96 2.32
N THR A 152 31.75 15.73 3.10
CA THR A 152 32.12 17.11 3.43
C THR A 152 33.38 17.16 4.32
N PRO A 153 34.60 17.39 3.80
CA PRO A 153 35.80 17.43 4.61
C PRO A 153 35.80 18.53 5.65
N SER A 154 35.07 19.62 5.37
CA SER A 154 34.81 20.69 6.33
C SER A 154 34.27 20.20 7.67
N PHE A 155 33.52 19.05 7.66
CA PHE A 155 33.03 18.42 8.89
C PHE A 155 34.11 17.59 9.62
N TYR A 156 35.28 17.27 8.99
CA TYR A 156 36.36 16.49 9.59
C TYR A 156 37.46 17.32 10.24
N THR A 157 37.53 18.63 9.95
CA THR A 157 38.59 19.47 10.47
C THR A 157 38.49 19.64 11.98
N SER A 158 39.54 19.29 12.69
CA SER A 158 39.68 19.50 14.14
C SER A 158 40.01 20.94 14.52
N ASP A 159 40.39 21.75 13.54
CA ASP A 159 40.82 23.11 13.73
C ASP A 159 39.62 24.02 13.91
N GLN A 160 39.46 24.57 15.12
CA GLN A 160 38.40 25.53 15.45
C GLN A 160 38.71 26.96 14.99
N SER A 161 39.67 27.15 14.06
CA SER A 161 39.95 28.45 13.55
C SER A 161 38.77 29.04 12.78
N ASP A 162 38.54 30.32 12.92
CA ASP A 162 37.39 31.00 12.26
C ASP A 162 37.48 30.91 10.73
N LYS A 163 38.69 30.71 10.17
CA LYS A 163 38.90 30.46 8.73
C LYS A 163 38.29 29.15 8.25
N SER A 164 38.29 28.10 9.08
CA SER A 164 37.66 26.82 8.73
C SER A 164 36.12 26.87 8.75
N LYS A 165 35.53 27.75 9.53
CA LYS A 165 34.07 27.91 9.65
C LYS A 165 33.43 28.51 8.40
N ILE A 166 34.17 29.20 7.55
CA ILE A 166 33.70 29.80 6.30
C ILE A 166 33.16 28.71 5.36
N TRP A 167 33.76 27.53 5.34
CA TRP A 167 33.37 26.43 4.46
C TRP A 167 31.99 25.84 4.78
N TYR A 168 31.48 26.04 6.01
CA TYR A 168 30.11 25.62 6.37
C TYR A 168 29.00 26.41 5.66
N TRP A 169 29.33 27.55 5.02
CA TRP A 169 28.35 28.26 4.21
C TRP A 169 27.91 27.49 2.97
N CYS A 170 28.80 26.64 2.40
CA CYS A 170 28.44 25.85 1.22
C CYS A 170 27.27 24.87 1.48
N PRO A 171 27.32 23.96 2.48
CA PRO A 171 26.15 23.13 2.83
C PRO A 171 24.98 23.98 3.30
N THR A 172 25.17 25.13 3.95
CA THR A 172 24.08 26.01 4.37
C THR A 172 23.31 26.57 3.17
N ILE A 173 24.00 27.06 2.15
CA ILE A 173 23.39 27.53 0.89
C ILE A 173 22.68 26.37 0.18
N ALA A 174 23.28 25.18 0.17
CA ALA A 174 22.65 23.99 -0.41
C ALA A 174 21.32 23.64 0.29
N ILE A 175 21.24 23.76 1.62
CA ILE A 175 19.99 23.53 2.38
C ILE A 175 18.91 24.53 1.96
N TRP A 176 19.25 25.81 1.80
CA TRP A 176 18.32 26.81 1.30
C TRP A 176 17.83 26.47 -0.11
N LEU A 177 18.74 26.18 -1.03
CA LEU A 177 18.40 25.84 -2.42
C LEU A 177 17.53 24.57 -2.51
N TYR A 178 17.87 23.51 -1.77
CA TYR A 178 17.06 22.28 -1.74
C TYR A 178 15.66 22.53 -1.18
N SER A 179 15.56 23.32 -0.11
CA SER A 179 14.26 23.64 0.48
C SER A 179 13.37 24.41 -0.48
N ILE A 180 13.88 25.46 -1.12
CA ILE A 180 13.15 26.26 -2.12
C ILE A 180 12.78 25.40 -3.33
N LEU A 181 13.71 24.57 -3.83
CA LEU A 181 13.49 23.69 -4.96
C LEU A 181 12.37 22.68 -4.68
N ILE A 182 12.40 22.02 -3.51
CA ILE A 182 11.41 21.01 -3.14
C ILE A 182 10.02 21.65 -2.98
N VAL A 183 9.92 22.75 -2.25
CA VAL A 183 8.66 23.47 -2.04
C VAL A 183 8.09 23.97 -3.38
N GLY A 184 8.90 24.62 -4.20
CA GLY A 184 8.47 25.12 -5.51
C GLY A 184 8.03 24.01 -6.45
N HIS A 185 8.80 22.90 -6.50
CA HIS A 185 8.46 21.75 -7.33
C HIS A 185 7.17 21.06 -6.87
N MET A 186 6.94 20.95 -5.55
CA MET A 186 5.71 20.37 -4.99
C MET A 186 4.49 21.22 -5.30
N ILE A 187 4.59 22.56 -5.26
CA ILE A 187 3.48 23.45 -5.62
C ILE A 187 3.17 23.33 -7.13
N MET A 188 4.19 23.33 -7.99
CA MET A 188 4.02 23.16 -9.45
C MET A 188 3.41 21.81 -9.79
N ALA A 189 3.91 20.74 -9.18
CA ALA A 189 3.39 19.38 -9.36
C ALA A 189 1.93 19.27 -8.92
N SER A 190 1.56 19.90 -7.80
CA SER A 190 0.18 19.92 -7.30
C SER A 190 -0.78 20.65 -8.24
N LYS A 191 -0.37 21.79 -8.81
CA LYS A 191 -1.16 22.50 -9.84
C LYS A 191 -1.35 21.64 -11.10
N SER A 192 -0.31 20.96 -11.56
CA SER A 192 -0.38 20.06 -12.72
C SER A 192 -1.26 18.85 -12.45
N PHE A 193 -1.18 18.28 -11.25
CA PHE A 193 -2.02 17.17 -10.82
C PHE A 193 -3.51 17.56 -10.77
N LEU A 194 -3.86 18.74 -10.26
CA LEU A 194 -5.24 19.22 -10.23
C LEU A 194 -5.82 19.38 -11.65
N ARG A 195 -5.03 19.90 -12.61
CA ARG A 195 -5.45 20.00 -14.01
C ARG A 195 -5.70 18.62 -14.63
N LEU A 196 -4.82 17.67 -14.38
CA LEU A 196 -4.96 16.31 -14.88
C LEU A 196 -6.18 15.61 -14.27
N ARG A 197 -6.41 15.78 -12.97
CA ARG A 197 -7.59 15.25 -12.29
C ARG A 197 -8.89 15.80 -12.88
N LYS A 198 -8.94 17.12 -13.20
CA LYS A 198 -10.09 17.72 -13.89
C LYS A 198 -10.31 17.08 -15.26
N LYS A 199 -9.25 16.92 -16.07
CA LYS A 199 -9.31 16.24 -17.37
C LYS A 199 -9.83 14.79 -17.25
N TYR A 200 -9.33 14.04 -16.29
CA TYR A 200 -9.78 12.66 -16.05
C TYR A 200 -11.27 12.58 -15.67
N HIS A 201 -11.71 13.48 -14.78
CA HIS A 201 -13.12 13.55 -14.39
C HIS A 201 -14.03 13.88 -15.59
N THR A 202 -13.61 14.79 -16.46
CA THR A 202 -14.37 15.13 -17.69
C THR A 202 -14.43 13.96 -18.68
N MET A 203 -13.38 13.13 -18.77
CA MET A 203 -13.41 11.92 -19.59
C MET A 203 -14.40 10.90 -19.03
N LEU A 204 -14.42 10.67 -17.72
CA LEU A 204 -15.34 9.73 -17.07
C LEU A 204 -16.80 10.11 -17.23
N THR A 205 -17.12 11.40 -17.18
CA THR A 205 -18.50 11.87 -17.37
C THR A 205 -19.01 11.67 -18.81
N LYS A 206 -18.12 11.71 -19.81
CA LYS A 206 -18.48 11.45 -21.21
C LYS A 206 -18.77 9.97 -21.47
N ASP A 207 -18.02 9.06 -20.84
CA ASP A 207 -18.13 7.61 -21.05
C ASP A 207 -19.14 6.93 -20.10
N SER A 208 -20.13 7.67 -19.56
CA SER A 208 -21.24 7.20 -18.69
C SER A 208 -20.91 5.95 -17.84
N HIS A 209 -19.83 6.02 -17.10
CA HIS A 209 -19.54 5.00 -16.07
C HIS A 209 -20.59 5.14 -14.95
N ARG A 210 -21.61 4.31 -15.03
CA ARG A 210 -22.82 4.37 -14.18
C ARG A 210 -22.56 4.37 -12.67
N ILE A 211 -21.43 3.82 -12.23
CA ILE A 211 -21.09 3.79 -10.78
C ILE A 211 -20.54 5.13 -10.32
N GLU A 212 -19.69 5.78 -11.09
CA GLU A 212 -19.14 7.09 -10.77
C GLU A 212 -20.24 8.14 -10.73
N ASP A 213 -21.16 8.05 -11.66
CA ASP A 213 -22.37 8.88 -11.68
C ASP A 213 -23.23 8.61 -10.44
N ALA A 214 -23.46 7.34 -10.08
CA ALA A 214 -24.20 6.97 -8.86
C ALA A 214 -23.53 7.52 -7.59
N VAL A 215 -22.20 7.49 -7.48
CA VAL A 215 -21.46 8.05 -6.35
C VAL A 215 -21.60 9.56 -6.27
N SER A 216 -21.55 10.26 -7.41
CA SER A 216 -21.67 11.73 -7.45
C SER A 216 -23.05 12.24 -7.05
N ARG A 217 -24.10 11.43 -7.26
CA ARG A 217 -25.50 11.74 -6.96
C ARG A 217 -25.98 11.29 -5.58
N THR A 218 -25.10 10.72 -4.76
CA THR A 218 -25.51 10.13 -3.47
C THR A 218 -24.85 10.84 -2.31
N LEU A 219 -25.64 11.20 -1.29
CA LEU A 219 -25.18 11.74 -0.02
C LEU A 219 -25.24 10.68 1.08
N LEU A 220 -24.28 10.71 1.98
CA LEU A 220 -24.23 9.90 3.19
C LEU A 220 -24.57 10.78 4.39
N LEU A 221 -25.65 10.46 5.06
CA LEU A 221 -26.17 11.15 6.23
C LEU A 221 -25.94 10.30 7.47
N TYR A 222 -25.47 10.88 8.54
CA TYR A 222 -25.35 10.24 9.85
C TYR A 222 -26.39 10.80 10.79
N VAL A 223 -27.16 9.92 11.43
CA VAL A 223 -28.26 10.26 12.33
C VAL A 223 -27.83 10.00 13.76
N ASN A 224 -28.22 10.87 14.71
CA ASN A 224 -27.81 10.77 16.12
C ASN A 224 -28.44 9.57 16.82
N GLU A 225 -29.69 9.25 16.51
CA GLU A 225 -30.38 8.08 17.07
C GLU A 225 -30.82 7.13 15.96
N PRO A 226 -30.49 5.83 16.06
CA PRO A 226 -31.03 4.85 15.12
C PRO A 226 -32.51 4.76 15.33
N SER A 227 -33.28 5.28 14.36
CA SER A 227 -34.73 5.27 14.45
C SER A 227 -35.24 3.84 14.63
N LYS A 228 -35.74 3.53 15.82
CA LYS A 228 -36.24 2.19 16.18
C LYS A 228 -37.54 1.84 15.48
N THR A 229 -38.29 2.85 15.07
CA THR A 229 -39.63 2.72 14.46
C THR A 229 -39.64 3.15 12.99
N THR A 230 -40.56 2.61 12.20
CA THR A 230 -40.81 3.01 10.80
C THR A 230 -41.27 4.47 10.70
N ILE A 231 -42.03 4.95 11.71
CA ILE A 231 -42.57 6.32 11.80
C ILE A 231 -41.42 7.35 11.87
N GLU A 232 -40.37 7.07 12.62
CA GLU A 232 -39.21 7.96 12.70
C GLU A 232 -38.39 8.01 11.38
N ARG A 233 -38.34 6.92 10.63
CA ARG A 233 -37.71 6.88 9.30
C ARG A 233 -38.42 7.77 8.31
N ASP A 234 -39.73 7.77 8.32
CA ASP A 234 -40.55 8.61 7.41
C ASP A 234 -40.40 10.09 7.81
N LYS A 235 -40.31 10.40 9.12
CA LYS A 235 -39.95 11.74 9.60
C LYS A 235 -38.55 12.17 9.08
N ILE A 236 -37.53 11.32 9.12
CA ILE A 236 -36.22 11.63 8.60
C ILE A 236 -36.25 11.82 7.08
N LYS A 237 -37.03 11.02 6.34
CA LYS A 237 -37.24 11.24 4.90
C LYS A 237 -37.90 12.58 4.63
N CYS A 238 -38.99 12.90 5.35
CA CYS A 238 -39.66 14.22 5.26
C CYS A 238 -38.70 15.36 5.58
N LEU A 239 -37.86 15.24 6.63
CA LEU A 239 -36.88 16.22 6.99
C LEU A 239 -35.81 16.39 5.90
N VAL A 240 -35.29 15.31 5.33
CA VAL A 240 -34.35 15.37 4.21
C VAL A 240 -34.98 16.05 3.00
N HIS A 241 -36.25 15.76 2.68
CA HIS A 241 -36.96 16.44 1.59
C HIS A 241 -37.18 17.93 1.89
N GLN A 242 -37.65 18.26 3.11
CA GLN A 242 -37.94 19.65 3.52
C GLN A 242 -36.69 20.52 3.53
N PHE A 243 -35.58 19.92 3.88
CA PHE A 243 -34.31 20.67 4.09
C PHE A 243 -33.39 20.68 2.89
N SER A 244 -33.55 19.86 1.93
CA SER A 244 -32.61 19.78 0.79
C SER A 244 -32.93 20.75 -0.35
N ASN A 245 -33.99 21.53 -0.29
CA ASN A 245 -34.53 22.36 -1.39
C ASN A 245 -34.74 21.60 -2.72
N THR A 246 -34.22 20.41 -2.81
CA THR A 246 -34.31 19.49 -3.96
C THR A 246 -34.80 18.13 -3.47
N PRO A 247 -35.83 17.52 -4.10
CA PRO A 247 -36.36 16.24 -3.67
C PRO A 247 -35.36 15.11 -3.91
N SER A 248 -35.06 14.30 -2.88
CA SER A 248 -34.34 13.06 -3.07
C SER A 248 -35.23 12.01 -3.76
N GLN A 249 -34.72 11.35 -4.79
CA GLN A 249 -35.46 10.29 -5.49
C GLN A 249 -35.72 9.09 -4.58
N ARG A 250 -34.68 8.66 -3.84
CA ARG A 250 -34.75 7.52 -2.92
C ARG A 250 -33.81 7.68 -1.74
N ILE A 251 -34.17 7.06 -0.63
CA ILE A 251 -33.33 6.98 0.57
C ILE A 251 -33.09 5.52 0.92
N ALA A 252 -31.85 5.07 0.80
CA ALA A 252 -31.42 3.76 1.25
C ALA A 252 -31.06 3.80 2.73
N THR A 253 -31.83 3.10 3.56
CA THR A 253 -31.57 2.98 4.99
C THR A 253 -30.51 1.93 5.25
N GLY A 254 -29.50 2.25 6.05
CA GLY A 254 -28.52 1.29 6.53
C GLY A 254 -29.22 0.24 7.42
N SER A 255 -28.94 -1.02 7.18
CA SER A 255 -29.36 -2.12 8.04
C SER A 255 -28.16 -3.01 8.35
N TYR A 256 -28.13 -3.62 9.54
CA TYR A 256 -27.01 -4.45 9.94
C TYR A 256 -27.41 -5.57 10.91
N ASN A 257 -26.55 -6.58 11.01
CA ASN A 257 -26.54 -7.56 12.07
C ASN A 257 -25.08 -7.86 12.43
N GLN A 258 -24.69 -7.63 13.68
CA GLN A 258 -23.30 -7.74 14.12
C GLN A 258 -22.69 -9.14 13.89
N HIS A 259 -23.50 -10.19 14.08
CA HIS A 259 -23.05 -11.57 13.91
C HIS A 259 -22.98 -12.01 12.44
N LEU A 260 -23.74 -11.39 11.57
CA LEU A 260 -23.90 -11.83 10.18
C LEU A 260 -22.57 -11.82 9.41
N THR A 261 -21.77 -10.76 9.56
CA THR A 261 -20.46 -10.65 8.90
C THR A 261 -19.51 -11.77 9.33
N TYR A 262 -19.47 -12.08 10.62
CA TYR A 262 -18.66 -13.17 11.16
C TYR A 262 -19.13 -14.52 10.62
N LEU A 263 -20.43 -14.79 10.64
CA LEU A 263 -21.03 -16.03 10.15
C LEU A 263 -20.72 -16.24 8.66
N VAL A 264 -20.86 -15.21 7.84
CA VAL A 264 -20.56 -15.28 6.40
C VAL A 264 -19.08 -15.50 6.13
N GLN A 265 -18.19 -14.84 6.88
CA GLN A 265 -16.74 -15.09 6.76
C GLN A 265 -16.36 -16.52 7.15
N LYS A 266 -16.93 -17.02 8.26
CA LYS A 266 -16.73 -18.41 8.71
C LYS A 266 -17.25 -19.39 7.68
N TYR A 267 -18.46 -19.16 7.16
CA TYR A 267 -19.05 -19.98 6.09
C TYR A 267 -18.15 -20.03 4.86
N THR A 268 -17.68 -18.88 4.36
CA THR A 268 -16.76 -18.79 3.21
C THR A 268 -15.47 -19.61 3.43
N SER A 269 -14.90 -19.50 4.63
CA SER A 269 -13.69 -20.27 4.98
C SER A 269 -13.94 -21.77 4.96
N ILE A 270 -15.13 -22.21 5.44
CA ILE A 270 -15.49 -23.63 5.47
C ILE A 270 -15.78 -24.16 4.08
N VAL A 271 -16.52 -23.40 3.25
CA VAL A 271 -16.79 -23.77 1.85
C VAL A 271 -15.49 -23.92 1.06
N ASN A 272 -14.52 -23.02 1.23
CA ASN A 272 -13.21 -23.14 0.57
C ASN A 272 -12.41 -24.36 1.04
N LYS A 273 -12.54 -24.76 2.31
CA LYS A 273 -11.92 -25.99 2.83
C LYS A 273 -12.61 -27.23 2.27
N LEU A 274 -13.94 -27.20 2.21
CA LEU A 274 -14.75 -28.26 1.61
C LEU A 274 -14.39 -28.47 0.13
N GLU A 275 -14.33 -27.39 -0.63
CA GLU A 275 -13.93 -27.40 -2.04
C GLU A 275 -12.56 -28.06 -2.24
N LYS A 276 -11.55 -27.63 -1.47
CA LYS A 276 -10.21 -28.24 -1.52
C LYS A 276 -10.21 -29.71 -1.20
N SER A 277 -10.97 -30.13 -0.19
CA SER A 277 -11.06 -31.55 0.21
C SER A 277 -11.76 -32.40 -0.85
N LEU A 278 -12.83 -31.85 -1.46
CA LEU A 278 -13.57 -32.53 -2.54
C LEU A 278 -12.72 -32.63 -3.81
N VAL A 279 -12.09 -31.54 -4.25
CA VAL A 279 -11.23 -31.57 -5.44
C VAL A 279 -10.06 -32.53 -5.25
N ALA A 280 -9.41 -32.52 -4.09
CA ALA A 280 -8.31 -33.45 -3.79
C ALA A 280 -8.76 -34.92 -3.78
N TYR A 281 -9.95 -35.21 -3.27
CA TYR A 281 -10.54 -36.56 -3.27
C TYR A 281 -10.91 -37.01 -4.68
N LEU A 282 -11.63 -36.19 -5.43
CA LEU A 282 -12.10 -36.52 -6.78
C LEU A 282 -10.97 -36.61 -7.80
N SER A 283 -9.92 -35.78 -7.65
CA SER A 283 -8.75 -35.86 -8.53
C SER A 283 -7.94 -37.16 -8.34
N LYS A 284 -7.85 -37.65 -7.10
CA LYS A 284 -7.23 -38.96 -6.82
C LYS A 284 -8.05 -40.11 -7.40
N ALA A 285 -9.36 -40.12 -7.11
CA ALA A 285 -10.27 -41.13 -7.61
C ALA A 285 -10.26 -41.27 -9.15
N LYS A 286 -10.22 -40.11 -9.86
CA LYS A 286 -10.14 -40.11 -11.34
C LYS A 286 -8.79 -40.60 -11.86
N LYS A 287 -7.69 -40.31 -11.15
CA LYS A 287 -6.36 -40.73 -11.57
C LYS A 287 -6.22 -42.26 -11.46
N ASP A 288 -6.68 -42.82 -10.36
CA ASP A 288 -6.60 -44.26 -10.10
C ASP A 288 -7.56 -45.04 -11.03
N GLN A 289 -8.75 -44.49 -11.39
CA GLN A 289 -9.64 -45.05 -12.44
C GLN A 289 -9.01 -45.09 -13.84
N ASN A 290 -8.15 -44.15 -14.19
CA ASN A 290 -7.47 -44.17 -15.50
C ASN A 290 -6.32 -45.17 -15.57
N ASP A 291 -5.70 -45.51 -14.43
CA ASP A 291 -4.56 -46.44 -14.39
C ASP A 291 -5.01 -47.92 -14.37
N ASP A 292 -6.17 -48.25 -13.77
CA ASP A 292 -6.60 -49.65 -13.56
C ASP A 292 -7.72 -50.15 -14.49
N GLY A 293 -8.30 -49.29 -15.36
CA GLY A 293 -9.31 -49.68 -16.37
C GLY A 293 -10.62 -50.29 -15.85
N ALA A 294 -10.78 -50.47 -14.54
CA ALA A 294 -11.97 -50.98 -13.89
C ALA A 294 -12.78 -49.82 -13.25
N ALA A 295 -14.07 -49.78 -13.51
CA ALA A 295 -15.00 -48.83 -12.87
C ALA A 295 -15.23 -49.24 -11.40
N GLU A 296 -14.20 -49.04 -10.54
CA GLU A 296 -14.35 -49.24 -9.10
C GLU A 296 -15.32 -48.22 -8.52
N GLU A 297 -16.19 -48.63 -7.60
CA GLU A 297 -17.09 -47.76 -6.89
C GLU A 297 -16.29 -46.70 -6.07
N LEU A 298 -16.72 -45.44 -6.12
CA LEU A 298 -16.05 -44.34 -5.42
C LEU A 298 -15.84 -44.62 -3.91
N ASP A 299 -16.59 -45.53 -3.34
CA ASP A 299 -16.54 -45.88 -1.91
C ASP A 299 -15.24 -46.65 -1.49
N THR A 300 -14.47 -47.16 -2.44
CA THR A 300 -13.19 -47.85 -2.17
C THR A 300 -12.05 -46.88 -1.87
N PHE A 301 -12.16 -45.65 -2.27
CA PHE A 301 -11.12 -44.63 -2.08
C PHE A 301 -11.13 -44.00 -0.68
N LYS A 302 -9.94 -43.90 -0.09
CA LYS A 302 -9.73 -43.39 1.27
C LYS A 302 -10.09 -41.89 1.35
N ARG A 303 -11.16 -41.58 2.07
CA ARG A 303 -11.62 -40.17 2.27
C ARG A 303 -10.61 -39.35 3.07
N PRO A 304 -10.49 -38.01 2.82
CA PRO A 304 -9.59 -37.15 3.55
C PRO A 304 -10.02 -37.03 5.03
N ILE A 305 -9.08 -37.23 5.95
CA ILE A 305 -9.33 -37.21 7.39
C ILE A 305 -8.71 -35.96 8.00
N ILE A 306 -9.46 -35.28 8.86
CA ILE A 306 -8.95 -34.15 9.68
C ILE A 306 -8.87 -34.57 11.15
N LYS A 307 -7.86 -34.02 11.85
CA LYS A 307 -7.67 -34.21 13.29
C LYS A 307 -8.24 -33.00 14.03
N LEU A 308 -9.20 -33.21 14.90
CA LEU A 308 -9.85 -32.20 15.71
C LEU A 308 -9.36 -32.27 17.18
N GLY A 309 -9.15 -31.08 17.77
CA GLY A 309 -8.72 -30.95 19.18
C GLY A 309 -7.21 -30.87 19.39
N TRP A 310 -6.78 -30.11 20.40
CA TRP A 310 -5.36 -29.90 20.71
C TRP A 310 -4.74 -31.12 21.43
N TRP A 311 -5.48 -31.73 22.31
CA TRP A 311 -5.01 -32.87 23.12
C TRP A 311 -5.61 -34.21 22.70
N HIS A 312 -6.87 -34.22 22.23
CA HIS A 312 -7.54 -35.42 21.74
C HIS A 312 -7.70 -35.34 20.24
N GLN A 313 -6.84 -36.03 19.49
CA GLN A 313 -6.90 -36.04 18.02
C GLN A 313 -8.02 -36.97 17.52
N ILE A 314 -9.26 -36.52 17.58
CA ILE A 314 -10.39 -37.23 16.99
C ILE A 314 -10.24 -37.14 15.47
N LYS A 315 -10.12 -38.27 14.82
CA LYS A 315 -10.09 -38.40 13.36
C LYS A 315 -11.51 -38.37 12.83
N VAL A 316 -11.84 -37.37 12.00
CA VAL A 316 -13.16 -37.22 11.38
C VAL A 316 -13.01 -37.05 9.89
N ASP A 317 -13.99 -37.54 9.11
CA ASP A 317 -14.06 -37.29 7.67
C ASP A 317 -14.14 -35.80 7.40
N ALA A 318 -13.23 -35.30 6.57
CA ALA A 318 -13.13 -33.86 6.27
C ALA A 318 -14.34 -33.36 5.44
N ILE A 319 -14.83 -34.20 4.49
CA ILE A 319 -15.89 -33.84 3.57
C ILE A 319 -17.20 -33.71 4.36
N ASP A 320 -17.55 -34.71 5.14
CA ASP A 320 -18.77 -34.75 5.93
C ASP A 320 -18.77 -33.65 6.99
N TYR A 321 -17.65 -33.48 7.72
CA TYR A 321 -17.49 -32.44 8.73
C TYR A 321 -17.67 -31.02 8.18
N TYR A 322 -17.01 -30.68 7.07
CA TYR A 322 -17.14 -29.33 6.48
C TYR A 322 -18.51 -29.13 5.83
N THR A 323 -19.15 -30.17 5.33
CA THR A 323 -20.50 -30.13 4.76
C THR A 323 -21.54 -29.81 5.83
N ASP A 324 -21.52 -30.53 6.95
CA ASP A 324 -22.43 -30.30 8.07
C ASP A 324 -22.25 -28.91 8.67
N GLN A 325 -21.01 -28.46 8.83
CA GLN A 325 -20.74 -27.09 9.26
C GLN A 325 -21.24 -26.04 8.26
N ALA A 326 -21.08 -26.27 6.96
CA ALA A 326 -21.58 -25.33 5.94
C ALA A 326 -23.12 -25.25 5.97
N LEU A 327 -23.82 -26.37 6.13
CA LEU A 327 -25.28 -26.40 6.22
C LEU A 327 -25.79 -25.69 7.47
N THR A 328 -25.24 -25.98 8.63
CA THR A 328 -25.63 -25.33 9.89
C THR A 328 -25.39 -23.82 9.86
N LEU A 329 -24.28 -23.39 9.30
CA LEU A 329 -23.98 -21.96 9.12
C LEU A 329 -24.89 -21.31 8.09
N SER A 330 -25.24 -21.98 6.98
CA SER A 330 -26.15 -21.45 5.97
C SER A 330 -27.55 -21.16 6.58
N GLN A 331 -28.06 -22.09 7.41
CA GLN A 331 -29.32 -21.90 8.13
C GLN A 331 -29.26 -20.75 9.14
N SER A 332 -28.14 -20.67 9.90
CA SER A 332 -27.92 -19.58 10.85
C SER A 332 -27.84 -18.22 10.13
N ILE A 333 -27.18 -18.15 8.99
CA ILE A 333 -27.11 -16.94 8.16
C ILE A 333 -28.51 -16.55 7.65
N LYS A 334 -29.29 -17.50 7.15
CA LYS A 334 -30.70 -17.24 6.70
C LYS A 334 -31.54 -16.67 7.83
N ARG A 335 -31.46 -17.21 9.07
CA ARG A 335 -32.17 -16.68 10.25
C ARG A 335 -31.71 -15.26 10.59
N ASN A 336 -30.39 -15.02 10.65
CA ASN A 336 -29.86 -13.70 10.99
C ASN A 336 -30.13 -12.63 9.91
N ARG A 337 -30.29 -13.00 8.63
CA ARG A 337 -30.72 -12.08 7.56
C ARG A 337 -32.15 -11.55 7.76
N ASN A 338 -33.04 -12.27 8.47
CA ASN A 338 -34.36 -11.81 8.78
C ASN A 338 -34.43 -10.93 10.04
N GLN A 339 -33.33 -10.89 10.84
CA GLN A 339 -33.22 -10.13 12.08
C GLN A 339 -32.26 -8.97 11.92
N LEU A 340 -32.60 -8.00 11.06
CA LEU A 340 -31.78 -6.82 10.80
C LEU A 340 -32.18 -5.68 11.74
N GLN A 341 -31.18 -4.99 12.25
CA GLN A 341 -31.30 -3.75 13.01
C GLN A 341 -31.01 -2.54 12.10
N ASN A 342 -31.57 -1.40 12.45
CA ASN A 342 -31.32 -0.15 11.74
C ASN A 342 -29.95 0.41 12.10
N ALA A 343 -29.25 0.94 11.12
CA ALA A 343 -27.96 1.61 11.31
C ALA A 343 -28.14 3.13 11.39
N ASP A 344 -27.14 3.79 11.96
CA ASP A 344 -27.07 5.25 12.16
C ASP A 344 -26.79 6.04 10.88
N HIS A 345 -26.85 5.39 9.71
CA HIS A 345 -26.50 6.02 8.43
C HIS A 345 -27.55 5.75 7.37
N LEU A 346 -27.72 6.77 6.52
CA LEU A 346 -28.66 6.76 5.39
C LEU A 346 -27.93 7.23 4.14
N PHE A 347 -28.28 6.66 3.00
CA PHE A 347 -27.82 7.13 1.71
C PHE A 347 -29.00 7.80 0.99
N ALA A 348 -28.92 9.12 0.77
CA ALA A 348 -29.90 9.88 0.01
C ALA A 348 -29.43 9.99 -1.45
N ILE A 349 -30.28 9.53 -2.37
CA ILE A 349 -30.01 9.45 -3.81
C ILE A 349 -30.78 10.55 -4.50
N TYR A 350 -30.11 11.36 -5.30
CA TYR A 350 -30.68 12.47 -6.06
C TYR A 350 -30.72 12.16 -7.55
N ALA A 351 -31.50 12.97 -8.30
CA ALA A 351 -31.66 12.80 -9.74
C ALA A 351 -30.36 13.04 -10.50
N ASP A 352 -29.65 14.09 -10.13
CA ASP A 352 -28.41 14.53 -10.75
C ASP A 352 -27.37 15.00 -9.72
N THR A 353 -26.17 15.23 -10.18
CA THR A 353 -25.05 15.67 -9.34
C THR A 353 -25.27 17.07 -8.79
N TYR A 354 -25.95 17.95 -9.56
CA TYR A 354 -26.24 19.32 -9.17
C TYR A 354 -27.18 19.36 -7.96
N SER A 355 -28.30 18.62 -8.04
CA SER A 355 -29.29 18.49 -6.97
C SER A 355 -28.66 17.91 -5.70
N ALA A 356 -27.79 16.92 -5.83
CA ALA A 356 -27.05 16.35 -4.71
C ALA A 356 -26.12 17.39 -4.05
N HIS A 357 -25.45 18.21 -4.85
CA HIS A 357 -24.56 19.25 -4.34
C HIS A 357 -25.33 20.38 -3.65
N GLN A 358 -26.43 20.84 -4.25
CA GLN A 358 -27.31 21.84 -3.66
C GLN A 358 -27.85 21.37 -2.31
N ALA A 359 -28.32 20.10 -2.25
CA ALA A 359 -28.74 19.46 -1.02
C ALA A 359 -27.60 19.39 0.02
N TYR A 360 -26.38 19.05 -0.40
CA TYR A 360 -25.21 19.01 0.47
C TYR A 360 -24.93 20.38 1.10
N VAL A 361 -24.89 21.44 0.30
CA VAL A 361 -24.66 22.81 0.77
C VAL A 361 -25.77 23.29 1.70
N SER A 362 -27.04 23.06 1.33
CA SER A 362 -28.18 23.44 2.13
C SER A 362 -28.21 22.70 3.48
N LEU A 363 -27.87 21.42 3.52
CA LEU A 363 -27.77 20.62 4.75
C LEU A 363 -26.55 20.98 5.61
N LEU A 364 -25.52 21.61 5.06
CA LEU A 364 -24.31 22.04 5.78
C LEU A 364 -24.52 23.40 6.45
N ASN A 365 -25.30 24.31 5.84
CA ASN A 365 -25.50 25.69 6.30
C ASN A 365 -26.62 25.86 7.33
N LYS A 366 -27.20 24.78 7.86
CA LYS A 366 -28.38 24.83 8.72
C LYS A 366 -28.08 25.07 10.19
N THR A 367 -29.07 25.70 10.83
CA THR A 367 -29.08 26.17 12.21
C THR A 367 -29.12 25.05 13.27
N THR A 368 -28.79 25.42 14.50
CA THR A 368 -28.49 24.58 15.68
C THR A 368 -29.60 23.57 16.06
N GLU A 369 -30.86 23.88 15.83
CA GLU A 369 -32.00 22.99 16.18
C GLU A 369 -32.13 21.76 15.26
N GLN A 370 -31.64 21.89 14.04
CA GLN A 370 -31.70 20.80 13.04
C GLN A 370 -30.54 19.82 13.17
N HIS A 371 -29.47 20.19 13.87
CA HIS A 371 -28.35 19.33 14.22
C HIS A 371 -28.71 18.23 15.22
N ALA A 372 -29.85 18.32 15.89
CA ALA A 372 -30.29 17.31 16.84
C ALA A 372 -30.50 15.93 16.18
N LEU A 373 -30.97 15.89 14.93
CA LEU A 373 -31.30 14.65 14.21
C LEU A 373 -30.20 14.20 13.26
N ILE A 374 -29.58 15.14 12.52
CA ILE A 374 -28.54 14.83 11.53
C ILE A 374 -27.18 15.28 12.08
N GLN A 375 -26.40 14.33 12.54
CA GLN A 375 -25.06 14.59 13.12
C GLN A 375 -24.06 15.08 12.09
N LYS A 376 -24.06 14.47 10.89
CA LYS A 376 -23.06 14.77 9.85
C LYS A 376 -23.59 14.46 8.47
N VAL A 377 -23.30 15.34 7.53
CA VAL A 377 -23.53 15.13 6.10
C VAL A 377 -22.18 14.92 5.40
N ALA A 378 -22.10 13.99 4.49
CA ALA A 378 -20.92 13.73 3.68
C ALA A 378 -21.33 13.19 2.30
N LEU A 379 -20.47 13.34 1.32
CA LEU A 379 -20.65 12.66 0.04
C LEU A 379 -20.47 11.15 0.22
N ALA A 380 -21.27 10.36 -0.46
CA ALA A 380 -21.17 8.91 -0.38
C ALA A 380 -19.81 8.44 -0.92
N PRO A 381 -19.09 7.60 -0.20
CA PRO A 381 -17.88 6.97 -0.71
C PRO A 381 -18.23 5.93 -1.78
N HIS A 382 -17.27 5.59 -2.64
CA HIS A 382 -17.46 4.49 -3.59
C HIS A 382 -17.86 3.20 -2.86
N PRO A 383 -18.85 2.43 -3.30
CA PRO A 383 -19.37 1.25 -2.58
C PRO A 383 -18.30 0.18 -2.29
N LYS A 384 -17.34 -0.03 -3.20
CA LYS A 384 -16.18 -0.94 -2.98
C LYS A 384 -15.19 -0.42 -1.92
N ASP A 385 -15.19 0.89 -1.64
CA ASP A 385 -14.33 1.53 -0.64
C ASP A 385 -14.89 1.40 0.78
N ILE A 386 -16.18 1.15 0.93
CA ILE A 386 -16.86 1.06 2.23
C ILE A 386 -16.42 -0.19 2.98
N ILE A 387 -16.02 -0.01 4.25
CA ILE A 387 -15.80 -1.09 5.19
C ILE A 387 -17.10 -1.26 5.99
N TRP A 388 -18.03 -2.08 5.48
CA TRP A 388 -19.37 -2.25 6.03
C TRP A 388 -19.37 -2.63 7.50
N LYS A 389 -18.45 -3.51 7.94
CA LYS A 389 -18.28 -3.86 9.35
C LYS A 389 -18.07 -2.65 10.28
N ASN A 390 -17.42 -1.60 9.78
CA ASN A 390 -17.09 -0.41 10.55
C ASN A 390 -18.16 0.70 10.42
N MET A 391 -19.06 0.58 9.45
CA MET A 391 -20.18 1.53 9.30
C MET A 391 -21.17 1.44 10.48
N THR A 392 -21.33 0.25 11.03
CA THR A 392 -22.27 -0.08 12.10
C THR A 392 -21.74 0.19 13.51
N LEU A 393 -20.47 0.65 13.63
CA LEU A 393 -19.89 0.96 14.92
C LEU A 393 -20.47 2.27 15.46
N ASP A 394 -20.93 2.21 16.69
CA ASP A 394 -21.37 3.37 17.46
C ASP A 394 -20.27 4.43 17.62
N HIS A 395 -20.68 5.70 17.80
CA HIS A 395 -19.75 6.83 17.82
C HIS A 395 -18.73 6.72 18.97
N ASP A 396 -19.16 6.34 20.18
CA ASP A 396 -18.32 6.28 21.36
C ASP A 396 -17.36 5.07 21.33
N THR A 397 -17.86 3.92 20.90
CA THR A 397 -17.00 2.74 20.66
C THR A 397 -15.94 3.04 19.60
N ARG A 398 -16.24 3.85 18.59
CA ARG A 398 -15.29 4.27 17.57
C ARG A 398 -14.25 5.24 18.11
N LYS A 399 -14.65 6.19 18.98
CA LYS A 399 -13.70 7.09 19.66
C LYS A 399 -12.74 6.28 20.53
N LEU A 400 -13.27 5.34 21.31
CA LEU A 400 -12.46 4.49 22.18
C LEU A 400 -11.46 3.63 21.36
N LYS A 401 -11.91 2.99 20.29
CA LYS A 401 -11.03 2.24 19.39
C LYS A 401 -9.94 3.11 18.77
N ARG A 402 -10.24 4.36 18.44
CA ARG A 402 -9.23 5.30 17.93
C ARG A 402 -8.22 5.68 18.99
N LEU A 403 -8.68 6.02 20.20
CA LEU A 403 -7.79 6.36 21.31
C LEU A 403 -6.87 5.18 21.64
N PHE A 404 -7.42 3.99 21.79
CA PHE A 404 -6.64 2.76 22.02
C PHE A 404 -5.65 2.50 20.87
N GLY A 405 -6.06 2.69 19.62
CA GLY A 405 -5.18 2.53 18.49
C GLY A 405 -4.08 3.60 18.39
N HIS A 406 -4.27 4.81 18.94
CA HIS A 406 -3.19 5.79 19.10
C HIS A 406 -2.22 5.35 20.20
N GLY A 407 -2.73 4.84 21.31
CA GLY A 407 -1.89 4.26 22.37
C GLY A 407 -1.04 3.09 21.87
N LEU A 408 -1.64 2.15 21.10
CA LEU A 408 -0.89 1.04 20.48
C LEU A 408 0.16 1.54 19.48
N PHE A 409 -0.12 2.62 18.76
CA PHE A 409 0.86 3.21 17.86
C PHE A 409 2.07 3.77 18.63
N LEU A 410 1.84 4.54 19.70
CA LEU A 410 2.93 5.03 20.55
C LEU A 410 3.71 3.89 21.19
N SER A 411 3.01 2.87 21.70
CA SER A 411 3.65 1.66 22.24
C SER A 411 4.48 0.93 21.17
N SER A 412 4.02 0.89 19.90
CA SER A 412 4.78 0.25 18.82
C SER A 412 6.07 0.99 18.48
N ILE A 413 6.09 2.33 18.56
CA ILE A 413 7.31 3.14 18.42
C ILE A 413 8.29 2.76 19.53
N PHE A 414 7.84 2.80 20.79
CA PHE A 414 8.70 2.48 21.93
C PHE A 414 9.26 1.05 21.85
N LEU A 415 8.43 0.07 21.48
CA LEU A 415 8.85 -1.32 21.37
C LEU A 415 9.83 -1.53 20.18
N ALA A 416 9.64 -0.84 19.06
CA ALA A 416 10.50 -0.94 17.90
C ALA A 416 11.86 -0.23 18.09
N SER A 417 11.94 0.76 19.00
CA SER A 417 13.20 1.43 19.33
C SER A 417 14.25 0.44 19.83
N PHE A 418 13.81 -0.63 20.48
CA PHE A 418 14.72 -1.65 21.05
C PHE A 418 15.49 -2.43 19.95
N PRO A 419 14.83 -3.11 18.98
CA PRO A 419 15.55 -3.76 17.91
C PRO A 419 16.34 -2.76 17.03
N ILE A 420 15.88 -1.52 16.88
CA ILE A 420 16.59 -0.49 16.12
C ILE A 420 17.86 -0.06 16.85
N ALA A 421 17.85 0.06 18.18
CA ALA A 421 19.03 0.31 18.99
C ALA A 421 20.07 -0.83 18.85
N ILE A 422 19.61 -2.09 18.80
CA ILE A 422 20.49 -3.24 18.54
C ILE A 422 21.14 -3.12 17.16
N VAL A 423 20.36 -2.74 16.14
CA VAL A 423 20.89 -2.54 14.78
C VAL A 423 21.89 -1.38 14.74
N ALA A 424 21.60 -0.28 15.41
CA ALA A 424 22.55 0.84 15.56
C ALA A 424 23.83 0.41 16.27
N SER A 425 23.73 -0.50 17.24
CA SER A 425 24.87 -1.11 17.91
C SER A 425 25.70 -1.98 16.95
N LEU A 426 25.07 -2.79 16.13
CA LEU A 426 25.74 -3.60 15.12
C LEU A 426 26.43 -2.73 14.06
N SER A 427 25.87 -1.57 13.70
CA SER A 427 26.53 -0.63 12.78
C SER A 427 27.83 -0.02 13.34
N ASN A 428 28.02 -0.09 14.67
CA ASN A 428 29.18 0.39 15.39
C ASN A 428 29.93 -0.74 16.13
N LEU A 429 29.88 -1.95 15.60
CA LEU A 429 30.37 -3.17 16.25
C LEU A 429 31.84 -3.06 16.70
N ILE A 430 32.70 -2.43 15.90
CA ILE A 430 34.12 -2.21 16.24
C ILE A 430 34.25 -1.35 17.49
N ASN A 431 33.43 -0.29 17.64
CA ASN A 431 33.44 0.57 18.82
C ASN A 431 32.95 -0.16 20.08
N ILE A 432 31.95 -1.04 19.94
CA ILE A 432 31.45 -1.89 21.04
C ILE A 432 32.52 -2.89 21.48
N LEU A 433 33.19 -3.55 20.56
CA LEU A 433 34.25 -4.51 20.88
C LEU A 433 35.43 -3.83 21.60
N ARG A 434 35.71 -2.59 21.28
CA ARG A 434 36.69 -1.77 22.00
C ARG A 434 36.25 -1.45 23.42
N PHE A 435 34.99 -1.10 23.58
CA PHE A 435 34.43 -0.85 24.91
C PHE A 435 34.58 -2.06 25.83
N PHE A 436 34.33 -3.27 25.37
CA PHE A 436 34.45 -4.53 26.14
C PHE A 436 35.87 -5.08 26.22
N HIS A 437 36.92 -4.26 26.00
CA HIS A 437 38.32 -4.63 26.14
C HIS A 437 38.78 -5.84 25.31
N LYS A 438 38.01 -6.26 24.33
CA LYS A 438 38.46 -7.30 23.40
C LYS A 438 39.64 -6.80 22.56
N THR A 439 40.72 -7.53 22.70
CA THR A 439 42.09 -7.18 22.30
C THR A 439 42.20 -6.68 20.88
N ARG A 440 43.01 -5.64 20.70
CA ARG A 440 43.43 -5.08 19.38
C ARG A 440 43.79 -6.19 18.38
N ARG A 441 44.36 -7.31 18.84
CA ARG A 441 44.73 -8.48 18.06
C ARG A 441 43.50 -9.23 17.49
N THR A 442 42.40 -9.37 18.25
CA THR A 442 41.18 -10.04 17.77
C THR A 442 40.46 -9.22 16.69
N ILE A 443 40.46 -7.88 16.83
CA ILE A 443 39.91 -6.98 15.82
C ILE A 443 40.74 -7.00 14.54
N ALA A 444 42.06 -6.98 14.66
CA ALA A 444 42.99 -7.02 13.51
C ALA A 444 42.85 -8.34 12.72
N ASN A 445 42.81 -9.48 13.44
CA ASN A 445 42.68 -10.81 12.81
C ASN A 445 41.35 -11.05 12.13
N ASN A 446 40.25 -10.44 12.64
CA ASN A 446 38.90 -10.65 12.09
C ASN A 446 38.33 -9.42 11.38
N ARG A 447 39.20 -8.56 10.87
CA ARG A 447 38.87 -7.26 10.26
C ARG A 447 37.82 -7.37 9.16
N VAL A 448 37.98 -8.30 8.24
CA VAL A 448 37.04 -8.49 7.11
C VAL A 448 35.67 -8.97 7.59
N ILE A 449 35.64 -9.94 8.48
CA ILE A 449 34.37 -10.49 9.01
C ILE A 449 33.59 -9.42 9.77
N LEU A 450 34.26 -8.65 10.61
CA LEU A 450 33.63 -7.54 11.35
C LEU A 450 33.10 -6.46 10.41
N GLY A 451 33.87 -6.10 9.35
CA GLY A 451 33.44 -5.16 8.34
C GLY A 451 32.20 -5.64 7.57
N VAL A 452 32.17 -6.91 7.18
CA VAL A 452 30.99 -7.52 6.50
C VAL A 452 29.77 -7.54 7.42
N ILE A 453 29.91 -7.94 8.68
CA ILE A 453 28.78 -7.93 9.64
C ILE A 453 28.25 -6.51 9.79
N GLN A 454 29.13 -5.54 10.02
CA GLN A 454 28.75 -4.15 10.24
C GLN A 454 28.07 -3.54 9.00
N SER A 455 28.64 -3.74 7.81
CA SER A 455 28.18 -3.09 6.59
C SER A 455 27.03 -3.84 5.89
N TYR A 456 26.99 -5.16 5.97
CA TYR A 456 26.04 -5.99 5.24
C TYR A 456 24.80 -6.33 6.06
N PHE A 457 24.96 -6.87 7.28
CA PHE A 457 23.82 -7.30 8.10
C PHE A 457 22.93 -6.14 8.54
N THR A 458 23.53 -5.01 8.93
CA THR A 458 22.79 -3.87 9.47
C THR A 458 21.72 -3.34 8.52
N PRO A 459 22.01 -2.99 7.25
CA PRO A 459 21.00 -2.49 6.32
C PRO A 459 19.96 -3.56 5.91
N TRP A 460 20.35 -4.86 5.81
CA TRP A 460 19.41 -5.95 5.55
C TRP A 460 18.40 -6.10 6.69
N PHE A 461 18.87 -6.08 7.91
CA PHE A 461 18.01 -6.19 9.08
C PHE A 461 17.06 -5.00 9.19
N MET A 462 17.55 -3.77 8.93
CA MET A 462 16.71 -2.57 8.81
C MET A 462 15.62 -2.72 7.75
N PHE A 463 15.96 -3.23 6.57
CA PHE A 463 15.00 -3.46 5.50
C PHE A 463 13.88 -4.43 5.92
N PHE A 464 14.22 -5.57 6.52
CA PHE A 464 13.23 -6.55 6.97
C PHE A 464 12.39 -6.02 8.13
N LEU A 465 12.98 -5.35 9.10
CA LEU A 465 12.23 -4.70 10.18
C LEU A 465 11.23 -3.69 9.64
N PHE A 466 11.61 -2.91 8.61
CA PHE A 466 10.70 -1.96 7.99
C PHE A 466 9.50 -2.64 7.32
N LEU A 467 9.70 -3.74 6.60
CA LEU A 467 8.60 -4.51 6.01
C LEU A 467 7.64 -5.08 7.08
N ILE A 468 8.18 -5.57 8.18
CA ILE A 468 7.39 -6.07 9.31
C ILE A 468 6.60 -4.92 9.94
N SER A 469 7.24 -3.77 10.14
CA SER A 469 6.62 -2.58 10.73
C SER A 469 5.45 -2.06 9.90
N ILE A 470 5.55 -2.05 8.56
CA ILE A 470 4.43 -1.68 7.67
C ILE A 470 3.22 -2.59 7.93
N SER A 471 3.43 -3.89 8.04
CA SER A 471 2.36 -4.87 8.25
C SER A 471 1.73 -4.71 9.64
N LEU A 472 2.54 -4.51 10.67
CA LEU A 472 2.11 -4.27 12.05
C LEU A 472 1.28 -2.99 12.17
N LEU A 473 1.77 -1.88 11.62
CA LEU A 473 1.09 -0.59 11.67
C LEU A 473 -0.22 -0.60 10.88
N ARG A 474 -0.28 -1.34 9.77
CA ARG A 474 -1.53 -1.59 9.04
C ARG A 474 -2.53 -2.34 9.91
N TYR A 475 -2.12 -3.41 10.59
CA TYR A 475 -2.97 -4.17 11.50
C TYR A 475 -3.52 -3.28 12.63
N ILE A 476 -2.67 -2.50 13.30
CA ILE A 476 -3.09 -1.53 14.32
C ILE A 476 -4.11 -0.54 13.76
N THR A 477 -3.90 -0.04 12.54
CA THR A 477 -4.81 0.92 11.91
C THR A 477 -6.16 0.28 11.56
N GLN A 478 -6.19 -0.98 11.15
CA GLN A 478 -7.43 -1.73 10.86
C GLN A 478 -8.33 -1.87 12.09
N GLN A 479 -7.75 -1.97 13.30
CA GLN A 479 -8.53 -2.08 14.54
C GLN A 479 -9.23 -0.77 14.95
N GLN A 480 -8.91 0.36 14.32
CA GLN A 480 -9.41 1.69 14.72
C GLN A 480 -10.79 2.05 14.17
N GLY A 481 -11.43 1.15 13.41
CA GLY A 481 -12.80 1.34 12.95
C GLY A 481 -12.98 2.46 11.90
N TYR A 482 -12.03 2.63 10.97
CA TYR A 482 -12.22 3.52 9.82
C TYR A 482 -13.31 3.02 8.90
N ARG A 483 -14.13 3.93 8.36
CA ARG A 483 -15.31 3.61 7.55
C ARG A 483 -14.97 3.25 6.10
N THR A 484 -13.86 3.76 5.56
CA THR A 484 -13.43 3.52 4.18
C THR A 484 -12.01 2.97 4.13
N LYS A 485 -11.74 2.13 3.13
CA LYS A 485 -10.39 1.57 2.87
C LYS A 485 -9.40 2.68 2.54
N SER A 486 -9.82 3.66 1.73
CA SER A 486 -8.99 4.81 1.36
C SER A 486 -8.52 5.61 2.58
N MET A 487 -9.40 5.90 3.54
CA MET A 487 -9.01 6.57 4.78
C MET A 487 -8.07 5.71 5.62
N LEU A 488 -8.32 4.42 5.69
CA LEU A 488 -7.45 3.48 6.41
C LEU A 488 -6.04 3.49 5.81
N GLU A 489 -5.91 3.40 4.49
CA GLU A 489 -4.62 3.42 3.79
C GLU A 489 -3.88 4.74 3.97
N GLN A 490 -4.57 5.88 3.86
CA GLN A 490 -3.98 7.20 4.11
C GLN A 490 -3.46 7.33 5.55
N LYS A 491 -4.25 6.90 6.54
CA LYS A 491 -3.83 6.94 7.96
C LYS A 491 -2.69 5.95 8.25
N THR A 492 -2.69 4.79 7.60
CA THR A 492 -1.56 3.84 7.67
C THR A 492 -0.30 4.47 7.10
N LEU A 493 -0.38 5.13 5.94
CA LEU A 493 0.77 5.79 5.31
C LEU A 493 1.38 6.88 6.22
N ILE A 494 0.54 7.73 6.82
CA ILE A 494 0.99 8.77 7.76
C ILE A 494 1.73 8.15 8.95
N ARG A 495 1.22 7.05 9.50
CA ARG A 495 1.85 6.36 10.64
C ARG A 495 3.15 5.68 10.28
N VAL A 496 3.19 4.98 9.14
CA VAL A 496 4.42 4.36 8.65
C VAL A 496 5.49 5.41 8.40
N PHE A 497 5.11 6.56 7.86
CA PHE A 497 6.02 7.67 7.67
C PHE A 497 6.53 8.25 9.00
N ALA A 498 5.63 8.55 9.95
CA ALA A 498 6.01 9.07 11.26
C ALA A 498 6.92 8.07 12.02
N PHE A 499 6.59 6.79 11.96
CA PHE A 499 7.40 5.70 12.50
C PHE A 499 8.80 5.67 11.87
N PHE A 500 8.90 5.78 10.55
CA PHE A 500 10.19 5.80 9.85
C PHE A 500 11.05 6.99 10.28
N VAL A 501 10.47 8.19 10.36
CA VAL A 501 11.22 9.40 10.75
C VAL A 501 11.67 9.30 12.21
N ILE A 502 10.81 8.85 13.12
CA ILE A 502 11.14 8.78 14.55
C ILE A 502 12.14 7.66 14.82
N ASP A 503 11.82 6.43 14.41
CA ASP A 503 12.61 5.26 14.77
C ASP A 503 13.84 5.06 13.89
N TYR A 504 13.66 5.14 12.56
CA TYR A 504 14.74 4.83 11.62
C TYR A 504 15.71 5.99 11.41
N LEU A 505 15.23 7.22 11.39
CA LEU A 505 16.12 8.37 11.24
C LEU A 505 16.61 8.91 12.58
N PHE A 506 15.69 9.26 13.48
CA PHE A 506 16.08 9.94 14.72
C PHE A 506 16.69 8.96 15.73
N ILE A 507 15.99 7.90 16.14
CA ILE A 507 16.46 6.96 17.18
C ILE A 507 17.71 6.22 16.72
N PHE A 508 17.74 5.71 15.48
CA PHE A 508 18.92 5.05 14.91
C PHE A 508 20.14 5.98 14.93
N THR A 509 19.98 7.25 14.55
CA THR A 509 21.05 8.23 14.54
C THR A 509 21.54 8.54 15.96
N VAL A 510 20.63 8.77 16.89
CA VAL A 510 20.96 9.07 18.29
C VAL A 510 21.73 7.89 18.92
N PHE A 511 21.22 6.67 18.79
CA PHE A 511 21.91 5.48 19.33
C PHE A 511 23.24 5.21 18.63
N GLY A 512 23.32 5.38 17.33
CA GLY A 512 24.57 5.24 16.56
C GLY A 512 25.65 6.22 17.04
N VAL A 513 25.27 7.48 17.26
CA VAL A 513 26.17 8.52 17.80
C VAL A 513 26.58 8.20 19.23
N LEU A 514 25.65 7.82 20.10
CA LEU A 514 25.94 7.47 21.50
C LEU A 514 26.95 6.33 21.61
N ILE A 515 26.76 5.27 20.82
CA ILE A 515 27.67 4.11 20.83
C ILE A 515 29.04 4.48 20.28
N GLY A 516 29.06 5.30 19.24
CA GLY A 516 30.32 5.84 18.70
C GLY A 516 31.11 6.62 19.77
N ILE A 517 30.41 7.44 20.58
CA ILE A 517 31.03 8.18 21.68
C ILE A 517 31.54 7.24 22.77
N LEU A 518 30.71 6.26 23.21
CA LEU A 518 31.10 5.30 24.24
C LEU A 518 32.38 4.54 23.88
N GLY A 519 32.53 4.10 22.63
CA GLY A 519 33.73 3.43 22.14
C GLY A 519 34.96 4.30 22.21
N GLN A 520 34.84 5.60 22.03
CA GLN A 520 35.94 6.55 22.07
C GLN A 520 36.26 7.07 23.48
N MET A 521 35.22 7.18 24.35
CA MET A 521 35.43 7.54 25.77
C MET A 521 36.42 6.59 26.45
N THR A 522 36.36 5.31 26.18
CA THR A 522 37.25 4.30 26.75
C THR A 522 38.72 4.50 26.34
N ILE A 523 38.96 4.98 25.11
CA ILE A 523 40.28 5.30 24.62
C ILE A 523 40.78 6.58 25.29
N MET A 524 39.91 7.58 25.37
CA MET A 524 40.26 8.91 25.92
C MET A 524 40.47 8.86 27.42
N ALA A 525 39.63 8.09 28.18
CA ALA A 525 39.77 7.91 29.64
C ALA A 525 41.12 7.26 30.02
N ARG A 526 41.63 6.37 29.18
CA ARG A 526 42.95 5.74 29.37
C ARG A 526 44.11 6.68 29.11
N LEU A 527 43.94 7.66 28.21
CA LEU A 527 45.02 8.54 27.79
C LEU A 527 45.09 9.86 28.54
N LEU A 528 43.96 10.33 29.12
CA LEU A 528 43.84 11.63 29.79
C LEU A 528 43.24 11.53 31.18
N HIS A 529 44.06 11.21 32.18
CA HIS A 529 43.60 11.18 33.58
C HIS A 529 43.44 12.57 34.25
N ARG A 530 43.61 13.69 33.51
CA ARG A 530 43.95 14.97 34.20
C ARG A 530 43.10 16.21 33.84
N GLU A 531 42.21 16.27 32.83
CA GLU A 531 41.49 17.52 32.55
C GLU A 531 40.00 17.32 32.15
N ARG A 532 39.09 17.77 33.04
CA ARG A 532 37.63 17.65 32.85
C ARG A 532 37.01 18.71 31.92
N THR A 533 37.57 19.94 31.84
CA THR A 533 36.92 21.08 31.20
C THR A 533 37.01 21.09 29.67
N THR A 534 38.08 20.53 29.11
CA THR A 534 38.26 20.40 27.64
C THR A 534 37.55 19.19 27.06
N MET A 535 37.01 18.33 27.86
CA MET A 535 36.33 17.09 27.44
C MET A 535 35.01 17.35 26.72
N LEU A 536 34.16 18.26 27.22
CA LEU A 536 32.83 18.49 26.67
C LEU A 536 32.86 18.96 25.22
N SER A 537 33.72 19.91 24.90
CA SER A 537 33.86 20.41 23.50
C SER A 537 34.36 19.33 22.55
N ARG A 538 35.22 18.43 23.00
CA ARG A 538 35.71 17.30 22.20
C ARG A 538 34.61 16.25 21.97
N TYR A 539 33.74 15.97 22.95
CA TYR A 539 32.60 15.07 22.78
C TYR A 539 31.61 15.60 21.78
N VAL A 540 31.27 16.89 21.86
CA VAL A 540 30.35 17.55 20.91
C VAL A 540 30.90 17.50 19.49
N PHE A 541 32.21 17.75 19.32
CA PHE A 541 32.87 17.63 18.03
C PHE A 541 32.83 16.20 17.46
N GLN A 542 33.05 15.20 18.32
CA GLN A 542 33.01 13.81 17.92
C GLN A 542 31.61 13.31 17.55
N MET A 543 30.55 13.84 18.22
CA MET A 543 29.17 13.59 17.80
C MET A 543 28.95 13.94 16.33
N GLY A 544 29.44 15.10 15.89
CA GLY A 544 29.35 15.52 14.51
C GLY A 544 30.04 14.59 13.51
N LYS A 545 31.19 13.96 13.89
CA LYS A 545 31.85 12.97 13.03
C LYS A 545 31.08 11.67 12.89
N ASN A 546 30.50 11.17 13.99
CA ASN A 546 29.73 9.93 13.98
C ASN A 546 28.48 10.01 13.11
N ILE A 547 27.86 11.20 12.99
CA ILE A 547 26.71 11.42 12.09
C ILE A 547 27.09 11.15 10.63
N ILE A 548 28.29 11.48 10.23
CA ILE A 548 28.76 11.25 8.84
C ILE A 548 28.85 9.75 8.54
N GLY A 549 29.40 8.95 9.48
CA GLY A 549 29.45 7.50 9.34
C GLY A 549 28.06 6.87 9.16
N ILE A 550 27.06 7.41 9.87
CA ILE A 550 25.68 6.99 9.73
C ILE A 550 25.09 7.36 8.35
N CYS A 551 25.45 8.51 7.79
CA CYS A 551 24.99 8.88 6.43
C CYS A 551 25.47 7.90 5.35
N ILE A 552 26.66 7.32 5.50
CA ILE A 552 27.17 6.30 4.58
C ILE A 552 26.33 5.02 4.64
N HIS A 553 25.86 4.64 5.82
CA HIS A 553 24.95 3.51 5.99
C HIS A 553 23.70 3.62 5.11
N TRP A 554 23.19 4.84 4.89
CA TRP A 554 22.02 5.07 4.05
C TRP A 554 22.25 4.77 2.56
N ILE A 555 23.51 4.88 2.06
CA ILE A 555 23.84 4.47 0.69
C ILE A 555 23.61 2.96 0.53
N ASN A 556 24.11 2.17 1.48
CA ASN A 556 23.90 0.72 1.48
C ASN A 556 22.40 0.34 1.62
N TYR A 557 21.66 1.09 2.42
CA TYR A 557 20.21 0.93 2.55
C TYR A 557 19.47 1.17 1.23
N ILE A 558 19.87 2.19 0.43
CA ILE A 558 19.31 2.44 -0.90
C ILE A 558 19.60 1.27 -1.84
N CYS A 559 20.84 0.74 -1.85
CA CYS A 559 21.22 -0.39 -2.68
C CYS A 559 20.40 -1.66 -2.35
N ILE A 560 20.15 -1.95 -1.07
CA ILE A 560 19.32 -3.08 -0.65
C ILE A 560 17.87 -2.90 -1.09
N ASN A 561 17.32 -1.69 -1.07
CA ASN A 561 16.00 -1.43 -1.60
C ASN A 561 15.91 -1.63 -3.11
N CYS A 562 17.00 -1.45 -3.88
CA CYS A 562 17.04 -1.87 -5.30
C CYS A 562 16.92 -3.39 -5.45
N VAL A 563 17.58 -4.17 -4.58
CA VAL A 563 17.41 -5.63 -4.51
C VAL A 563 15.95 -5.97 -4.18
N GLY A 564 15.35 -5.28 -3.21
CA GLY A 564 13.95 -5.45 -2.83
C GLY A 564 12.97 -5.23 -4.00
N LEU A 565 13.20 -4.22 -4.84
CA LEU A 565 12.42 -3.97 -6.06
C LEU A 565 12.60 -5.08 -7.09
N ALA A 566 13.82 -5.62 -7.27
CA ALA A 566 14.06 -6.74 -8.17
C ALA A 566 13.32 -8.01 -7.70
N PHE A 567 13.30 -8.28 -6.38
CA PHE A 567 12.52 -9.38 -5.80
C PHE A 567 11.00 -9.16 -5.94
N GLN A 568 10.54 -7.92 -5.81
CA GLN A 568 9.12 -7.59 -6.02
C GLN A 568 8.70 -7.90 -7.46
N LEU A 569 9.55 -7.58 -8.44
CA LEU A 569 9.34 -7.89 -9.85
C LEU A 569 9.33 -9.40 -10.11
N LEU A 570 10.21 -10.17 -9.46
CA LEU A 570 10.32 -11.63 -9.61
C LEU A 570 9.11 -12.38 -9.02
N ARG A 571 8.41 -11.83 -8.02
CA ARG A 571 7.22 -12.44 -7.39
C ARG A 571 7.41 -13.90 -6.94
N PRO A 572 8.42 -14.25 -6.16
CA PRO A 572 8.75 -15.65 -5.86
C PRO A 572 7.61 -16.41 -5.16
N LEU A 573 6.85 -15.74 -4.30
CA LEU A 573 5.69 -16.35 -3.62
C LEU A 573 4.53 -16.69 -4.56
N ALA A 574 4.38 -15.97 -5.66
CA ALA A 574 3.37 -16.29 -6.66
C ALA A 574 3.78 -17.51 -7.49
N LEU A 575 5.07 -17.65 -7.77
CA LEU A 575 5.63 -18.84 -8.44
C LEU A 575 5.46 -20.12 -7.61
N ILE A 576 5.75 -20.04 -6.28
CA ILE A 576 5.67 -21.20 -5.39
C ILE A 576 4.23 -21.64 -5.13
N LYS A 577 3.28 -20.67 -5.02
CA LYS A 577 1.88 -20.95 -4.66
C LYS A 577 0.97 -21.18 -5.85
N ASP A 578 1.47 -21.10 -7.07
CA ASP A 578 0.70 -21.16 -8.32
C ASP A 578 -0.60 -20.31 -8.26
N LYS A 579 -0.45 -19.09 -7.75
CA LYS A 579 -1.58 -18.20 -7.52
C LYS A 579 -1.98 -17.55 -8.84
N GLN A 580 -3.08 -17.99 -9.40
CA GLN A 580 -3.65 -17.47 -10.66
C GLN A 580 -4.53 -16.23 -10.45
N ASP A 581 -4.63 -15.69 -9.24
CA ASP A 581 -5.45 -14.53 -8.96
C ASP A 581 -4.75 -13.21 -9.31
N VAL A 582 -5.48 -12.31 -9.96
CA VAL A 582 -5.04 -10.93 -10.15
C VAL A 582 -5.07 -10.19 -8.81
N SER A 583 -3.91 -9.97 -8.23
CA SER A 583 -3.78 -9.30 -6.93
C SER A 583 -3.88 -7.77 -7.08
N ASP A 584 -4.39 -7.10 -6.03
CA ASP A 584 -4.41 -5.64 -5.95
C ASP A 584 -3.00 -5.10 -5.69
N PHE A 585 -2.71 -3.91 -6.26
CA PHE A 585 -1.48 -3.19 -5.99
C PHE A 585 -1.51 -2.54 -4.60
N ASP A 586 -0.53 -2.85 -3.76
CA ASP A 586 -0.40 -2.28 -2.42
C ASP A 586 0.22 -0.89 -2.46
N PHE A 587 -0.61 0.14 -2.66
CA PHE A 587 -0.18 1.54 -2.72
C PHE A 587 0.50 1.98 -1.43
N THR A 588 -0.04 1.66 -0.26
CA THR A 588 0.50 2.09 1.04
C THR A 588 1.92 1.61 1.25
N LYS A 589 2.20 0.34 0.99
CA LYS A 589 3.53 -0.26 1.09
C LYS A 589 4.52 0.44 0.14
N ASN A 590 4.14 0.56 -1.14
CA ASN A 590 5.03 1.11 -2.17
C ASN A 590 5.28 2.62 -1.97
N TYR A 591 4.27 3.40 -1.58
CA TYR A 591 4.48 4.80 -1.16
C TYR A 591 5.43 4.91 0.03
N ALA A 592 5.25 4.07 1.05
CA ALA A 592 6.11 4.08 2.23
C ALA A 592 7.57 3.78 1.88
N MET A 593 7.83 2.79 1.02
CA MET A 593 9.18 2.45 0.56
C MET A 593 9.81 3.59 -0.25
N VAL A 594 9.10 4.16 -1.19
CA VAL A 594 9.58 5.29 -2.02
C VAL A 594 9.86 6.52 -1.15
N LEU A 595 8.97 6.84 -0.20
CA LEU A 595 9.14 7.94 0.73
C LEU A 595 10.34 7.73 1.67
N SER A 596 10.55 6.52 2.19
CA SER A 596 11.68 6.22 3.08
C SER A 596 13.03 6.47 2.40
N ILE A 597 13.15 6.05 1.13
CA ILE A 597 14.37 6.32 0.33
C ILE A 597 14.55 7.81 0.07
N PHE A 598 13.48 8.51 -0.29
CA PHE A 598 13.54 9.96 -0.52
C PHE A 598 14.00 10.72 0.73
N VAL A 599 13.42 10.39 1.89
CA VAL A 599 13.73 11.07 3.15
C VAL A 599 15.15 10.74 3.60
N ALA A 600 15.59 9.49 3.54
CA ALA A 600 16.96 9.10 3.85
C ALA A 600 17.99 9.82 2.93
N THR A 601 17.65 9.92 1.65
CA THR A 601 18.47 10.68 0.66
C THR A 601 18.52 12.16 1.02
N LEU A 602 17.38 12.78 1.33
CA LEU A 602 17.31 14.21 1.67
C LEU A 602 18.15 14.53 2.91
N PHE A 603 18.02 13.73 3.97
CA PHE A 603 18.76 13.91 5.23
C PHE A 603 20.27 13.83 5.04
N SER A 604 20.74 12.96 4.18
CA SER A 604 22.17 12.75 3.94
C SER A 604 22.74 13.64 2.81
N SER A 605 21.89 14.25 1.98
CA SER A 605 22.30 14.91 0.72
C SER A 605 23.25 16.09 0.91
N ALA A 606 23.08 16.87 1.98
CA ALA A 606 23.92 18.03 2.27
C ALA A 606 25.26 17.63 2.93
N ILE A 607 25.30 16.46 3.61
CA ILE A 607 26.47 15.96 4.31
C ILE A 607 27.31 15.06 3.40
N VAL A 608 26.66 14.14 2.69
CA VAL A 608 27.30 13.15 1.80
C VAL A 608 26.66 13.23 0.41
N PRO A 609 27.12 14.17 -0.44
CA PRO A 609 26.50 14.43 -1.76
C PRO A 609 26.40 13.21 -2.67
N ILE A 610 27.32 12.27 -2.55
CA ILE A 610 27.37 11.05 -3.37
C ILE A 610 26.16 10.12 -3.21
N ILE A 611 25.33 10.31 -2.19
CA ILE A 611 24.09 9.52 -2.03
C ILE A 611 23.08 9.81 -3.15
N LEU A 612 23.13 11.01 -3.73
CA LEU A 612 22.15 11.44 -4.75
C LEU A 612 22.20 10.62 -6.04
N PRO A 613 23.37 10.29 -6.65
CA PRO A 613 23.44 9.37 -7.78
C PRO A 613 22.85 7.98 -7.50
N PHE A 614 23.09 7.42 -6.30
CA PHE A 614 22.49 6.12 -5.92
C PHE A 614 20.97 6.21 -5.80
N ALA A 615 20.46 7.28 -5.22
CA ALA A 615 19.02 7.54 -5.17
C ALA A 615 18.44 7.74 -6.57
N LEU A 616 19.15 8.45 -7.46
CA LEU A 616 18.71 8.62 -8.84
C LEU A 616 18.58 7.29 -9.57
N PHE A 617 19.53 6.38 -9.38
CA PHE A 617 19.47 5.03 -9.91
C PHE A 617 18.24 4.28 -9.37
N TYR A 618 18.02 4.32 -8.05
CA TYR A 618 16.86 3.71 -7.43
C TYR A 618 15.54 4.24 -8.03
N PHE A 619 15.34 5.54 -8.11
CA PHE A 619 14.11 6.13 -8.65
C PHE A 619 13.93 5.88 -10.15
N GLY A 620 15.02 5.76 -10.91
CA GLY A 620 15.02 5.33 -12.30
C GLY A 620 14.49 3.91 -12.45
N PHE A 621 15.08 2.99 -11.69
CA PHE A 621 14.70 1.57 -11.66
C PHE A 621 13.27 1.38 -11.13
N ALA A 622 12.91 2.04 -10.03
CA ALA A 622 11.58 2.01 -9.45
C ALA A 622 10.49 2.47 -10.44
N THR A 623 10.74 3.54 -11.19
CA THR A 623 9.81 4.02 -12.21
C THR A 623 9.53 2.96 -13.27
N MET A 624 10.54 2.21 -13.68
CA MET A 624 10.41 1.15 -14.69
C MET A 624 9.65 -0.07 -14.12
N VAL A 625 10.02 -0.52 -12.93
CA VAL A 625 9.38 -1.67 -12.26
C VAL A 625 7.91 -1.40 -12.02
N PHE A 626 7.57 -0.26 -11.41
CA PHE A 626 6.18 0.07 -11.09
C PHE A 626 5.32 0.32 -12.32
N LYS A 627 5.86 0.89 -13.40
CA LYS A 627 5.15 0.99 -14.68
C LYS A 627 4.78 -0.40 -15.22
N TYR A 628 5.74 -1.33 -15.20
CA TYR A 628 5.49 -2.70 -15.62
C TYR A 628 4.42 -3.39 -14.75
N GLU A 629 4.57 -3.32 -13.44
CA GLU A 629 3.65 -3.95 -12.50
C GLU A 629 2.21 -3.44 -12.62
N LEU A 630 2.02 -2.13 -12.71
CA LEU A 630 0.69 -1.52 -12.83
C LEU A 630 0.05 -1.74 -14.20
N MET A 631 0.86 -1.85 -15.26
CA MET A 631 0.33 -2.08 -16.61
C MET A 631 -0.02 -3.54 -16.87
N TYR A 632 0.84 -4.49 -16.46
CA TYR A 632 0.74 -5.88 -16.88
C TYR A 632 0.35 -6.86 -15.77
N VAL A 633 0.59 -6.52 -14.50
CA VAL A 633 0.52 -7.49 -13.39
C VAL A 633 -0.65 -7.22 -12.45
N TYR A 634 -0.73 -6.03 -11.89
CA TYR A 634 -1.70 -5.68 -10.85
C TYR A 634 -2.92 -4.94 -11.40
N THR A 635 -4.08 -5.17 -10.77
CA THR A 635 -5.28 -4.36 -11.02
C THR A 635 -5.52 -3.41 -9.86
N VAL A 636 -6.19 -2.31 -10.14
CA VAL A 636 -6.66 -1.33 -9.14
C VAL A 636 -8.17 -1.50 -9.01
N LYS A 637 -8.61 -2.20 -7.95
CA LYS A 637 -10.04 -2.48 -7.73
C LYS A 637 -10.84 -1.25 -7.32
N VAL A 638 -10.23 -0.37 -6.52
CA VAL A 638 -10.86 0.85 -6.00
C VAL A 638 -10.02 2.05 -6.39
N ASP A 639 -10.61 3.03 -7.04
CA ASP A 639 -9.98 4.31 -7.33
C ASP A 639 -10.38 5.33 -6.27
N THR A 640 -9.41 6.00 -5.67
CA THR A 640 -9.64 7.07 -4.69
C THR A 640 -9.72 8.44 -5.33
N TYR A 641 -9.59 8.54 -6.66
CA TYR A 641 -9.55 9.78 -7.44
C TYR A 641 -8.47 10.75 -6.96
N GLY A 642 -7.32 10.20 -6.57
CA GLY A 642 -6.16 10.97 -6.14
C GLY A 642 -6.31 11.66 -4.77
N LYS A 643 -7.23 11.20 -3.90
CA LYS A 643 -7.39 11.72 -2.53
C LYS A 643 -6.14 11.56 -1.66
N THR A 644 -5.18 10.74 -2.08
CA THR A 644 -3.90 10.53 -1.38
C THR A 644 -2.91 11.69 -1.61
N TRP A 645 -3.08 12.50 -2.68
CA TRP A 645 -2.14 13.55 -3.04
C TRP A 645 -1.91 14.62 -1.95
N PRO A 646 -2.92 15.17 -1.25
CA PRO A 646 -2.69 16.13 -0.16
C PRO A 646 -1.87 15.54 0.98
N VAL A 647 -2.06 14.25 1.28
CA VAL A 647 -1.29 13.55 2.32
C VAL A 647 0.19 13.45 1.91
N LEU A 648 0.47 13.09 0.66
CA LEU A 648 1.83 13.04 0.12
C LEU A 648 2.50 14.42 0.14
N TYR A 649 1.76 15.47 -0.22
CA TYR A 649 2.23 16.86 -0.14
C TYR A 649 2.66 17.21 1.29
N CYS A 650 1.81 16.96 2.27
CA CYS A 650 2.12 17.22 3.67
C CYS A 650 3.33 16.40 4.16
N ILE A 651 3.41 15.13 3.79
CA ILE A 651 4.53 14.24 4.16
C ILE A 651 5.86 14.79 3.63
N ILE A 652 5.92 15.20 2.37
CA ILE A 652 7.16 15.73 1.77
C ILE A 652 7.59 17.03 2.47
N LEU A 653 6.66 17.98 2.72
CA LEU A 653 7.01 19.20 3.39
C LEU A 653 7.42 19.01 4.86
N CYS A 654 6.75 18.09 5.56
CA CYS A 654 7.18 17.68 6.91
C CYS A 654 8.58 17.07 6.89
N SER A 655 8.93 16.30 5.85
CA SER A 655 10.29 15.76 5.66
C SER A 655 11.33 16.88 5.48
N VAL A 656 10.97 17.93 4.73
CA VAL A 656 11.86 19.09 4.53
C VAL A 656 12.08 19.83 5.84
N ILE A 657 11.03 20.05 6.64
CA ILE A 657 11.16 20.70 7.96
C ILE A 657 12.03 19.84 8.88
N ALA A 658 11.82 18.51 8.92
CA ALA A 658 12.64 17.62 9.73
C ALA A 658 14.12 17.63 9.28
N PHE A 659 14.38 17.69 7.97
CA PHE A 659 15.73 17.84 7.41
C PHE A 659 16.38 19.15 7.84
N GLN A 660 15.66 20.26 7.77
CA GLN A 660 16.14 21.57 8.20
C GLN A 660 16.52 21.58 9.69
N LEU A 661 15.66 21.02 10.54
CA LEU A 661 15.91 20.91 11.98
C LEU A 661 17.12 20.04 12.28
N MET A 662 17.27 18.92 11.58
CA MET A 662 18.43 18.05 11.72
C MET A 662 19.72 18.77 11.32
N MET A 663 19.71 19.52 10.23
CA MET A 663 20.89 20.26 9.78
C MET A 663 21.24 21.43 10.72
N ILE A 664 20.25 22.11 11.30
CA ILE A 664 20.47 23.09 12.38
C ILE A 664 21.18 22.44 13.55
N LEU A 665 20.72 21.24 13.98
CA LEU A 665 21.36 20.48 15.04
C LEU A 665 22.81 20.11 14.68
N VAL A 666 23.07 19.59 13.49
CA VAL A 666 24.42 19.17 13.05
C VAL A 666 25.39 20.36 13.03
N LEU A 667 24.98 21.50 12.46
CA LEU A 667 25.80 22.71 12.40
C LEU A 667 26.01 23.33 13.79
N SER A 668 25.01 23.25 14.67
CA SER A 668 25.15 23.68 16.07
C SER A 668 26.21 22.86 16.79
N LEU A 669 26.19 21.54 16.64
CA LEU A 669 27.22 20.64 17.20
C LEU A 669 28.63 20.92 16.66
N LYS A 670 28.75 21.51 15.46
CA LYS A 670 30.04 21.93 14.90
C LYS A 670 30.47 23.35 15.29
N GLY A 671 29.66 24.06 16.08
CA GLY A 671 29.95 25.43 16.53
C GLY A 671 29.84 26.50 15.44
N ALA A 672 29.13 26.20 14.34
CA ALA A 672 28.91 27.09 13.21
C ALA A 672 27.70 28.02 13.46
N LEU A 673 27.75 28.84 14.51
CA LEU A 673 26.60 29.62 15.01
C LEU A 673 26.00 30.59 13.98
N PHE A 674 26.83 31.28 13.19
CA PHE A 674 26.33 32.22 12.16
C PHE A 674 25.48 31.50 11.11
N GLN A 675 25.91 30.32 10.68
CA GLN A 675 25.17 29.48 9.72
C GLN A 675 23.89 28.95 10.34
N VAL A 676 23.92 28.56 11.62
CA VAL A 676 22.72 28.16 12.38
C VAL A 676 21.69 29.26 12.42
N TYR A 677 22.10 30.51 12.79
CA TYR A 677 21.19 31.65 12.80
C TYR A 677 20.56 31.92 11.43
N SER A 678 21.31 31.72 10.35
CA SER A 678 20.77 31.87 8.99
C SER A 678 19.74 30.80 8.63
N LEU A 679 19.79 29.59 9.23
CA LEU A 679 18.84 28.52 8.96
C LEU A 679 17.56 28.55 9.82
N ILE A 680 17.55 29.21 10.96
CA ILE A 680 16.39 29.29 11.87
C ILE A 680 15.09 29.74 11.17
N PRO A 681 15.08 30.76 10.28
CA PRO A 681 13.86 31.20 9.61
C PRO A 681 13.32 30.17 8.59
N LEU A 682 14.13 29.24 8.12
CA LEU A 682 13.79 28.33 7.02
C LEU A 682 12.65 27.34 7.35
N PRO A 683 12.61 26.68 8.53
CA PRO A 683 11.46 25.87 8.94
C PRO A 683 10.16 26.66 9.03
N LEU A 684 10.21 27.91 9.49
CA LEU A 684 9.03 28.80 9.55
C LEU A 684 8.52 29.14 8.15
N LEU A 685 9.43 29.45 7.22
CA LEU A 685 9.10 29.71 5.82
C LEU A 685 8.49 28.49 5.13
N THR A 686 8.94 27.27 5.46
CA THR A 686 8.36 26.04 4.91
C THR A 686 7.03 25.64 5.55
N CYS A 687 6.76 26.04 6.80
CA CYS A 687 5.44 25.84 7.42
C CYS A 687 4.33 26.63 6.73
N PHE A 688 4.63 27.81 6.16
CA PHE A 688 3.65 28.64 5.48
C PHE A 688 2.99 27.92 4.27
N PRO A 689 3.72 27.42 3.26
CA PRO A 689 3.13 26.65 2.17
C PRO A 689 2.54 25.31 2.64
N LEU A 690 3.07 24.67 3.68
CA LEU A 690 2.50 23.47 4.25
C LEU A 690 1.04 23.71 4.71
N VAL A 691 0.80 24.78 5.45
CA VAL A 691 -0.53 25.06 6.00
C VAL A 691 -1.46 25.64 4.94
N LEU A 692 -1.05 26.68 4.21
CA LEU A 692 -1.92 27.38 3.27
C LEU A 692 -2.23 26.54 2.04
N HIS A 693 -1.20 26.05 1.36
CA HIS A 693 -1.39 25.27 0.15
C HIS A 693 -1.90 23.86 0.46
N GLY A 694 -1.54 23.29 1.60
CA GLY A 694 -2.10 22.03 2.11
C GLY A 694 -3.60 22.13 2.37
N LYS A 695 -4.07 23.18 3.04
CA LYS A 695 -5.51 23.47 3.22
C LYS A 695 -6.22 23.69 1.87
N TYR A 696 -5.59 24.43 0.96
CA TYR A 696 -6.12 24.63 -0.39
C TYR A 696 -6.29 23.30 -1.15
N LEU A 697 -5.26 22.44 -1.16
CA LEU A 697 -5.32 21.14 -1.78
C LEU A 697 -6.38 20.25 -1.14
N TYR A 698 -6.46 20.26 0.18
CA TYR A 698 -7.46 19.48 0.90
C TYR A 698 -8.88 19.92 0.52
N ARG A 699 -9.13 21.23 0.45
CA ARG A 699 -10.42 21.81 0.04
C ARG A 699 -10.76 21.47 -1.42
N LYS A 700 -9.78 21.49 -2.34
CA LYS A 700 -10.00 21.20 -3.77
C LYS A 700 -10.16 19.71 -4.08
N ILE A 701 -9.60 18.82 -3.25
CA ILE A 701 -9.61 17.38 -3.51
C ILE A 701 -10.68 16.66 -2.71
N HIS A 702 -10.96 17.07 -1.48
CA HIS A 702 -11.86 16.37 -0.57
C HIS A 702 -13.34 16.65 -0.74
N PRO A 703 -13.82 17.85 -0.90
CA PRO A 703 -15.18 18.05 -1.35
C PRO A 703 -15.20 17.98 -2.87
N LEU A 704 -16.27 17.43 -3.40
CA LEU A 704 -16.75 17.77 -4.71
C LEU A 704 -17.23 19.25 -4.67
N GLN A 705 -16.33 20.18 -4.47
CA GLN A 705 -16.51 21.47 -5.10
C GLN A 705 -16.25 21.19 -6.59
N LEU A 706 -17.26 20.64 -7.26
CA LEU A 706 -17.58 21.15 -8.55
C LEU A 706 -17.60 22.64 -8.36
N GLU A 707 -16.55 23.36 -8.73
CA GLU A 707 -16.72 24.71 -9.17
C GLU A 707 -17.80 24.58 -10.24
N LEU A 708 -19.00 24.96 -9.87
CA LEU A 708 -19.94 25.51 -10.81
C LEU A 708 -19.11 26.61 -11.44
N ASN A 709 -18.46 26.30 -12.56
CA ASN A 709 -17.86 27.29 -13.37
C ASN A 709 -19.01 28.19 -13.75
N ASN A 710 -19.06 29.38 -13.12
CA ASN A 710 -19.84 30.48 -13.61
C ASN A 710 -19.40 30.90 -15.00
N ASP A 711 -18.41 30.21 -15.59
CA ASP A 711 -17.87 30.45 -16.91
C ASP A 711 -18.62 29.70 -18.04
N ASP A 712 -19.47 28.70 -17.71
CA ASP A 712 -20.39 28.11 -18.68
C ASP A 712 -21.77 28.79 -18.57
N ASN A 713 -21.80 30.11 -18.79
CA ASN A 713 -23.03 30.87 -19.09
C ASN A 713 -23.63 30.54 -20.45
N ASP A 714 -23.26 29.41 -21.05
CA ASP A 714 -23.92 28.90 -22.25
C ASP A 714 -24.72 27.64 -21.94
N SER A 715 -26.04 27.90 -21.80
CA SER A 715 -27.14 27.00 -22.18
C SER A 715 -27.10 25.56 -21.64
N THR A 716 -27.42 25.40 -20.35
CA THR A 716 -28.39 24.35 -20.00
C THR A 716 -29.26 24.92 -18.87
N GLU A 717 -30.36 25.52 -19.25
CA GLU A 717 -31.50 25.73 -18.38
C GLU A 717 -31.78 24.44 -17.63
N PRO A 718 -32.12 24.51 -16.31
CA PRO A 718 -32.53 23.35 -15.57
C PRO A 718 -33.70 22.74 -16.34
N LYS A 719 -33.54 21.51 -16.83
CA LYS A 719 -34.65 20.76 -17.42
C LYS A 719 -35.66 20.60 -16.32
N GLU A 720 -36.66 21.46 -16.32
CA GLU A 720 -37.92 21.26 -15.61
C GLU A 720 -38.59 20.01 -16.15
N THR A 721 -38.17 18.86 -15.69
CA THR A 721 -38.90 17.61 -15.87
C THR A 721 -39.63 17.32 -14.59
N ASN A 722 -40.84 17.82 -14.49
CA ASN A 722 -41.78 17.62 -13.37
C ASN A 722 -42.27 16.18 -13.20
N ASN A 723 -41.80 15.21 -13.98
CA ASN A 723 -42.12 13.79 -13.78
C ASN A 723 -40.86 12.94 -13.97
N PRO A 724 -40.46 12.14 -12.95
CA PRO A 724 -39.34 11.20 -13.10
C PRO A 724 -39.65 10.20 -14.21
N THR A 725 -38.80 10.11 -15.20
CA THR A 725 -38.94 9.12 -16.26
C THR A 725 -38.80 7.71 -15.68
N PRO A 726 -39.45 6.67 -16.25
CA PRO A 726 -39.33 5.28 -15.77
C PRO A 726 -37.86 4.79 -15.70
N ASN A 727 -36.97 5.36 -16.50
CA ASN A 727 -35.54 5.07 -16.47
C ASN A 727 -34.83 5.65 -15.26
N ASP A 728 -35.25 6.80 -14.74
CA ASP A 728 -34.66 7.43 -13.55
C ASP A 728 -34.98 6.63 -12.28
N ASP A 729 -36.20 6.10 -12.16
CA ASP A 729 -36.57 5.26 -11.03
C ASP A 729 -35.84 3.90 -11.07
N ARG A 730 -35.57 3.35 -12.26
CA ARG A 730 -34.77 2.13 -12.43
C ARG A 730 -33.30 2.36 -11.99
N SER A 731 -32.72 3.49 -12.36
CA SER A 731 -31.37 3.87 -11.96
C SER A 731 -31.27 4.09 -10.46
N ALA A 732 -32.23 4.78 -9.84
CA ALA A 732 -32.28 5.02 -8.41
C ALA A 732 -32.46 3.72 -7.59
N ARG A 733 -33.26 2.75 -8.05
CA ARG A 733 -33.38 1.40 -7.45
C ARG A 733 -32.07 0.63 -7.49
N TRP A 734 -31.34 0.72 -8.60
CA TRP A 734 -30.04 0.08 -8.74
C TRP A 734 -29.00 0.71 -7.79
N ILE A 735 -28.96 2.05 -7.66
CA ILE A 735 -28.08 2.76 -6.72
C ILE A 735 -28.43 2.37 -5.28
N GLU A 736 -29.70 2.31 -4.93
CA GLU A 736 -30.15 1.83 -3.61
C GLU A 736 -29.62 0.43 -3.31
N LYS A 737 -29.68 -0.49 -4.28
CA LYS A 737 -29.15 -1.84 -4.11
C LYS A 737 -27.62 -1.84 -3.88
N ILE A 738 -26.85 -0.97 -4.54
CA ILE A 738 -25.40 -0.90 -4.41
C ILE A 738 -24.98 -0.44 -3.01
N TYR A 739 -25.72 0.50 -2.41
CA TYR A 739 -25.45 1.02 -1.08
C TYR A 739 -26.08 0.21 0.07
N ARG A 740 -26.50 -1.01 -0.18
CA ARG A 740 -26.82 -1.98 0.86
C ARG A 740 -25.64 -2.91 1.14
N ASP A 741 -25.48 -3.32 2.42
CA ASP A 741 -24.38 -4.22 2.82
C ASP A 741 -24.39 -5.50 1.96
N PRO A 742 -23.28 -5.81 1.27
CA PRO A 742 -23.15 -7.02 0.47
C PRO A 742 -23.40 -8.32 1.23
N VAL A 743 -23.08 -8.35 2.53
CA VAL A 743 -23.29 -9.54 3.39
C VAL A 743 -24.77 -9.86 3.56
N ILE A 744 -25.64 -8.84 3.56
CA ILE A 744 -27.08 -9.01 3.67
C ILE A 744 -27.67 -9.49 2.35
N ARG A 745 -27.19 -8.98 1.23
CA ARG A 745 -27.80 -9.07 -0.08
C ARG A 745 -27.27 -10.24 -0.93
N ARG A 746 -25.96 -10.49 -0.89
CA ARG A 746 -25.34 -11.49 -1.79
C ARG A 746 -25.79 -12.90 -1.46
N PRO A 747 -25.99 -13.76 -2.47
CA PRO A 747 -26.14 -15.19 -2.25
C PRO A 747 -24.89 -15.74 -1.55
N LEU A 748 -25.06 -16.83 -0.83
CA LEU A 748 -23.93 -17.50 -0.20
C LEU A 748 -23.06 -18.17 -1.27
N ILE A 749 -21.75 -18.08 -1.08
CA ILE A 749 -20.77 -18.72 -1.97
C ILE A 749 -21.00 -20.24 -1.92
N LYS A 750 -20.95 -20.87 -3.05
CA LYS A 750 -21.06 -22.32 -3.22
C LYS A 750 -19.71 -22.94 -3.59
N PRO A 751 -19.46 -24.23 -3.28
CA PRO A 751 -18.24 -24.91 -3.70
C PRO A 751 -18.14 -24.93 -5.23
N CYS A 752 -17.07 -24.43 -5.79
CA CYS A 752 -16.78 -24.48 -7.22
C CYS A 752 -15.99 -25.74 -7.53
N ILE A 753 -16.62 -26.66 -8.22
CA ILE A 753 -16.02 -27.93 -8.60
C ILE A 753 -15.90 -27.96 -10.13
N PRO A 754 -14.74 -28.35 -10.70
CA PRO A 754 -14.57 -28.48 -12.13
C PRO A 754 -15.68 -29.35 -12.74
N GLU A 755 -16.12 -29.03 -13.95
CA GLU A 755 -17.24 -29.73 -14.61
C GLU A 755 -17.00 -31.22 -14.73
N GLU A 756 -15.76 -31.61 -14.94
CA GLU A 756 -15.33 -33.02 -15.01
C GLU A 756 -15.66 -33.85 -13.78
N TYR A 757 -15.69 -33.26 -12.60
CA TYR A 757 -15.98 -33.94 -11.33
C TYR A 757 -17.43 -33.71 -10.86
N ARG A 758 -18.20 -32.86 -11.51
CA ARG A 758 -19.55 -32.49 -11.09
C ARG A 758 -20.54 -33.64 -11.12
N LEU A 759 -20.35 -34.57 -12.07
CA LEU A 759 -21.18 -35.79 -12.18
C LEU A 759 -20.95 -36.80 -11.04
N LEU A 760 -19.78 -36.76 -10.40
CA LEU A 760 -19.43 -37.66 -9.31
C LEU A 760 -19.93 -37.19 -7.93
N ILE A 761 -20.32 -35.94 -7.79
CA ILE A 761 -20.78 -35.35 -6.51
C ILE A 761 -21.95 -36.14 -5.89
N PRO A 762 -23.01 -36.52 -6.62
CA PRO A 762 -24.11 -37.31 -6.03
C PRO A 762 -23.67 -38.66 -5.45
N GLN A 763 -22.62 -39.27 -6.02
CA GLN A 763 -22.05 -40.52 -5.52
C GLN A 763 -21.28 -40.32 -4.21
N VAL A 764 -20.51 -39.24 -4.08
CA VAL A 764 -19.77 -38.89 -2.85
C VAL A 764 -20.69 -38.76 -1.64
N TYR A 765 -21.91 -38.25 -1.83
CA TYR A 765 -22.88 -38.01 -0.75
C TYR A 765 -23.98 -39.10 -0.68
N LYS A 766 -23.89 -40.21 -1.43
CA LYS A 766 -24.89 -41.28 -1.52
C LYS A 766 -25.36 -41.78 -0.13
N HIS A 767 -24.43 -41.93 0.80
CA HIS A 767 -24.70 -42.40 2.16
C HIS A 767 -24.92 -41.30 3.22
N HIS A 768 -24.89 -40.03 2.83
CA HIS A 768 -25.08 -38.94 3.79
C HIS A 768 -26.58 -38.73 4.12
N ARG A 769 -26.91 -38.59 5.42
CA ARG A 769 -28.31 -38.47 5.90
C ARG A 769 -29.09 -37.34 5.21
N GLN A 770 -28.45 -36.24 4.82
CA GLN A 770 -29.02 -35.06 4.21
C GLN A 770 -28.70 -34.93 2.71
N HIS A 771 -28.50 -36.05 2.02
CA HIS A 771 -28.09 -36.09 0.61
C HIS A 771 -28.84 -35.10 -0.30
N GLN A 772 -30.16 -35.12 -0.30
CA GLN A 772 -30.95 -34.21 -1.17
C GLN A 772 -30.82 -32.74 -0.82
N LEU A 773 -30.69 -32.40 0.46
CA LEU A 773 -30.49 -31.04 0.93
C LEU A 773 -29.14 -30.49 0.52
N ILE A 774 -28.10 -31.31 0.63
CA ILE A 774 -26.73 -30.98 0.23
C ILE A 774 -26.66 -30.65 -1.26
N LEU A 775 -27.22 -31.55 -2.08
CA LEU A 775 -27.23 -31.35 -3.54
C LEU A 775 -28.01 -30.10 -3.95
N LYS A 776 -29.11 -29.81 -3.28
CA LYS A 776 -29.93 -28.63 -3.57
C LYS A 776 -29.30 -27.33 -3.07
N GLU A 777 -28.84 -27.26 -1.81
CA GLU A 777 -28.37 -26.02 -1.19
C GLU A 777 -26.91 -25.67 -1.56
N LEU A 778 -26.02 -26.66 -1.56
CA LEU A 778 -24.61 -26.40 -1.81
C LEU A 778 -24.21 -26.52 -3.30
N PHE A 779 -24.84 -27.43 -4.06
CA PHE A 779 -24.45 -27.71 -5.45
C PHE A 779 -25.52 -27.35 -6.50
N GLN A 780 -26.70 -26.83 -6.14
CA GLN A 780 -27.80 -26.47 -7.05
C GLN A 780 -28.26 -27.60 -8.01
N MET A 781 -28.03 -28.84 -7.68
CA MET A 781 -28.45 -29.95 -8.51
C MET A 781 -29.96 -30.17 -8.36
N LYS A 782 -30.71 -30.12 -9.47
CA LYS A 782 -32.12 -30.49 -9.48
C LYS A 782 -32.24 -32.02 -9.41
N SER A 783 -33.00 -32.54 -8.43
CA SER A 783 -33.39 -33.92 -8.39
C SER A 783 -34.22 -34.24 -9.65
N ARG A 784 -33.71 -35.14 -10.50
CA ARG A 784 -34.51 -35.68 -11.60
C ARG A 784 -35.62 -36.53 -10.99
N LYS A 785 -36.87 -35.99 -10.88
CA LYS A 785 -38.02 -36.85 -10.70
C LYS A 785 -38.10 -37.81 -11.89
N LYS A 786 -37.99 -39.08 -11.65
CA LYS A 786 -38.38 -40.11 -12.62
C LYS A 786 -39.81 -39.89 -13.02
N SER A 787 -40.07 -39.21 -14.11
CA SER A 787 -41.34 -39.17 -14.79
C SER A 787 -41.39 -40.47 -15.60
N SER A 788 -42.12 -41.43 -15.09
CA SER A 788 -42.59 -42.53 -15.91
C SER A 788 -43.62 -41.99 -16.90
N ARG A 789 -43.18 -41.74 -18.10
CA ARG A 789 -44.02 -41.65 -19.30
C ARG A 789 -43.24 -42.20 -20.48
N THR A 790 -43.67 -43.35 -20.91
CA THR A 790 -43.47 -44.03 -22.16
C THR A 790 -43.78 -43.13 -23.39
N ASN A 791 -43.05 -43.45 -24.50
CA ASN A 791 -43.30 -43.15 -25.92
C ASN A 791 -42.92 -41.74 -26.37
N THR A 792 -42.23 -41.52 -27.44
CA THR A 792 -42.12 -42.11 -28.76
C THR A 792 -40.94 -41.49 -29.50
N ILE A 793 -40.31 -42.23 -30.33
CA ILE A 793 -39.23 -41.93 -31.26
C ILE A 793 -39.63 -40.75 -32.18
N ASN A 794 -38.74 -39.76 -32.35
CA ASN A 794 -38.52 -39.16 -33.66
C ASN A 794 -37.15 -38.48 -33.73
N THR A 795 -36.35 -39.04 -34.60
CA THR A 795 -35.08 -38.62 -35.12
C THR A 795 -35.15 -37.28 -35.84
N THR A 796 -34.35 -36.31 -35.50
CA THR A 796 -33.73 -35.44 -36.48
C THR A 796 -32.42 -34.89 -35.97
N ARG A 797 -31.37 -35.25 -36.64
CA ARG A 797 -29.99 -34.81 -36.63
C ARG A 797 -29.91 -33.33 -36.91
N LYS A 798 -29.33 -32.53 -36.02
CA LYS A 798 -28.66 -31.29 -36.35
C LYS A 798 -27.42 -31.15 -35.46
N SER A 799 -26.29 -31.33 -36.08
CA SER A 799 -24.97 -30.93 -35.60
C SER A 799 -24.97 -29.40 -35.41
N LYS A 800 -24.66 -28.94 -34.22
CA LYS A 800 -24.11 -27.62 -33.93
C LYS A 800 -22.85 -27.85 -33.14
N GLU A 801 -21.78 -27.38 -33.74
CA GLU A 801 -20.49 -27.19 -33.09
C GLU A 801 -20.69 -26.35 -31.84
N GLU A 802 -20.50 -26.95 -30.66
CA GLU A 802 -20.41 -26.21 -29.42
C GLU A 802 -18.97 -25.67 -29.31
N GLU A 803 -18.83 -24.41 -29.62
CA GLU A 803 -17.72 -23.58 -29.23
C GLU A 803 -17.64 -23.57 -27.70
N SER A 804 -16.62 -24.20 -27.14
CA SER A 804 -16.41 -24.24 -25.70
C SER A 804 -16.05 -22.85 -25.19
N GLU A 805 -17.06 -22.11 -24.69
CA GLU A 805 -16.87 -20.89 -23.92
C GLU A 805 -16.10 -21.20 -22.64
N ARG A 806 -14.83 -20.84 -22.59
CA ARG A 806 -14.03 -20.84 -21.38
C ARG A 806 -14.56 -19.76 -20.44
N VAL A 807 -15.29 -20.15 -19.42
CA VAL A 807 -15.82 -19.26 -18.39
C VAL A 807 -14.68 -18.79 -17.51
N TYR A 808 -14.29 -17.53 -17.64
CA TYR A 808 -13.29 -16.89 -16.77
C TYR A 808 -13.95 -16.24 -15.56
N TYR A 809 -13.20 -16.19 -14.44
CA TYR A 809 -13.64 -15.61 -13.19
C TYR A 809 -13.89 -14.11 -13.32
N VAL A 810 -15.11 -13.67 -13.12
CA VAL A 810 -15.46 -12.29 -12.76
C VAL A 810 -15.62 -12.25 -11.25
N ASP A 811 -14.87 -11.39 -10.58
CA ASP A 811 -15.18 -11.07 -9.19
C ASP A 811 -16.69 -10.74 -9.14
N PRO A 812 -17.50 -11.46 -8.34
CA PRO A 812 -18.95 -11.22 -8.25
C PRO A 812 -19.30 -9.76 -7.95
N ILE A 813 -18.31 -8.99 -7.46
CA ILE A 813 -18.42 -7.56 -7.24
C ILE A 813 -18.47 -6.78 -8.55
N ASP A 814 -17.68 -7.16 -9.57
CA ASP A 814 -17.61 -6.37 -10.82
C ASP A 814 -18.85 -6.54 -11.68
N SER A 815 -19.38 -7.76 -11.83
CA SER A 815 -20.64 -8.00 -12.56
C SER A 815 -21.87 -7.36 -11.88
N TYR A 816 -21.78 -7.10 -10.59
CA TYR A 816 -22.86 -6.51 -9.82
C TYR A 816 -22.90 -4.98 -9.92
N TYR A 817 -21.78 -4.35 -10.25
CA TYR A 817 -21.65 -2.89 -10.43
C TYR A 817 -21.83 -2.45 -11.89
N ASP A 818 -21.80 -3.37 -12.85
CA ASP A 818 -22.15 -3.06 -14.24
C ASP A 818 -23.68 -2.92 -14.32
N GLY A 819 -24.14 -1.70 -14.61
CA GLY A 819 -25.56 -1.43 -14.81
C GLY A 819 -26.07 -2.08 -16.13
N PRO A 820 -27.36 -2.20 -16.36
CA PRO A 820 -27.93 -2.76 -17.60
C PRO A 820 -27.47 -1.95 -18.82
N SER A 821 -26.90 -2.61 -19.83
CA SER A 821 -26.48 -1.96 -21.08
C SER A 821 -27.68 -1.31 -21.78
N SER A 822 -27.49 -0.07 -22.26
CA SER A 822 -28.44 0.61 -23.11
C SER A 822 -28.39 0.01 -24.54
N SER A 823 -28.95 -1.18 -24.74
CA SER A 823 -29.35 -1.60 -26.08
C SER A 823 -30.81 -1.22 -26.26
N SER A 824 -31.05 -0.27 -27.16
CA SER A 824 -32.35 0.05 -27.73
C SER A 824 -32.85 -1.15 -28.53
N ASN A 825 -33.56 -2.07 -27.91
CA ASN A 825 -34.58 -2.87 -28.58
C ASN A 825 -35.57 -3.39 -27.56
N SER A 826 -36.81 -3.01 -27.79
CA SER A 826 -38.02 -3.31 -27.09
C SER A 826 -38.39 -4.80 -27.13
N THR A 827 -38.19 -5.51 -26.04
CA THR A 827 -39.05 -6.62 -25.58
C THR A 827 -38.83 -6.79 -24.08
N GLU A 828 -39.90 -6.64 -23.32
CA GLU A 828 -39.91 -6.81 -21.87
C GLU A 828 -39.59 -8.27 -21.49
N PRO A 829 -38.56 -8.53 -20.66
CA PRO A 829 -38.47 -9.81 -19.99
C PRO A 829 -39.30 -9.78 -18.68
N SER A 830 -40.15 -10.76 -18.50
CA SER A 830 -40.95 -10.97 -17.34
C SER A 830 -40.15 -11.20 -16.07
N ALA A 831 -40.67 -10.79 -14.93
CA ALA A 831 -40.03 -10.74 -13.60
C ALA A 831 -39.35 -12.03 -13.06
N PRO A 832 -39.57 -13.26 -13.58
CA PRO A 832 -38.88 -14.48 -13.08
C PRO A 832 -37.44 -14.64 -13.53
N ASP A 833 -37.00 -13.98 -14.61
CA ASP A 833 -35.68 -14.20 -15.20
C ASP A 833 -34.53 -13.47 -14.47
N LEU A 834 -34.87 -12.50 -13.62
CA LEU A 834 -33.86 -11.75 -12.85
C LEU A 834 -33.28 -12.54 -11.65
N GLU A 835 -34.04 -13.52 -11.11
CA GLU A 835 -33.54 -14.40 -10.06
C GLU A 835 -32.57 -15.47 -10.62
N MET A 836 -32.71 -15.84 -11.90
CA MET A 836 -31.88 -16.87 -12.53
C MET A 836 -30.51 -16.32 -12.95
N ILE A 837 -30.41 -15.02 -13.31
CA ILE A 837 -29.13 -14.37 -13.67
C ILE A 837 -28.26 -14.10 -12.42
N LEU A 838 -28.89 -14.01 -11.24
CA LEU A 838 -28.17 -13.83 -9.98
C LEU A 838 -27.67 -15.15 -9.36
N ALA A 839 -28.09 -16.30 -9.89
CA ALA A 839 -27.71 -17.61 -9.40
C ALA A 839 -26.51 -18.25 -10.16
N GLU A 840 -26.16 -17.74 -11.34
CA GLU A 840 -25.12 -18.30 -12.20
C GLU A 840 -23.87 -17.43 -12.29
N SER A 841 -23.13 -17.28 -11.22
CA SER A 841 -21.72 -16.86 -11.33
C SER A 841 -20.83 -17.89 -10.63
N PRO A 842 -20.24 -18.83 -11.38
CA PRO A 842 -19.32 -19.81 -10.82
C PRO A 842 -17.97 -19.17 -10.46
N LEU A 843 -17.38 -19.63 -9.38
CA LEU A 843 -15.99 -19.43 -9.00
C LEU A 843 -15.04 -20.05 -10.04
N PRO A 844 -13.76 -19.62 -10.15
CA PRO A 844 -12.87 -20.08 -11.20
C PRO A 844 -12.61 -21.59 -11.15
N ALA A 845 -12.67 -22.22 -12.31
CA ALA A 845 -12.24 -23.60 -12.47
C ALA A 845 -10.72 -23.70 -12.22
N TYR A 846 -10.35 -24.66 -11.41
CA TYR A 846 -8.96 -25.06 -11.20
C TYR A 846 -8.48 -25.78 -12.47
N VAL A 847 -7.56 -25.17 -13.20
CA VAL A 847 -6.90 -25.80 -14.36
C VAL A 847 -5.64 -26.52 -13.86
N SER A 848 -5.62 -27.82 -14.03
CA SER A 848 -4.46 -28.67 -13.72
C SER A 848 -3.25 -28.30 -14.59
N PRO A 849 -2.01 -28.31 -14.05
CA PRO A 849 -0.81 -27.83 -14.75
C PRO A 849 -0.31 -28.70 -15.91
N LYS A 850 -1.01 -29.78 -16.29
CA LYS A 850 -0.45 -30.80 -17.20
C LYS A 850 -0.73 -30.61 -18.68
N GLU A 851 -1.51 -29.64 -19.13
CA GLU A 851 -1.85 -29.50 -20.56
C GLU A 851 -1.17 -28.33 -21.30
N GLN A 852 0.02 -27.90 -20.87
CA GLN A 852 0.78 -26.89 -21.61
C GLN A 852 2.16 -27.36 -22.07
N THR A 853 2.27 -28.65 -22.49
CA THR A 853 3.40 -29.09 -23.31
C THR A 853 2.87 -29.53 -24.66
N LEU A 854 2.73 -28.57 -25.56
CA LEU A 854 2.91 -28.69 -27.02
C LEU A 854 3.00 -27.25 -27.58
#